data_2522654a3b6244a52c9a3c429bf0a02f
#
_entry.id   2522654a3b6244a52c9a3c429bf0a02f
#
_cell.length_a   1.000
_cell.length_b   1.000
_cell.length_c   1.000
_cell.angle_alpha   90.00
_cell.angle_beta   90.00
_cell.angle_gamma   90.00
#
_symmetry.space_group_name_H-M   'P 1'
#
loop_
_entity.id
_entity.type
_entity.pdbx_description
1 polymer ?
#
loop_
_entity_poly.entity_id
_entity_poly.type
_entity_poly.pdbx_seq_one_letter_code
_entity_poly.pdbx_strand_id
1 'polypeptide(L)'
;MKLPFIPALVALVAAHAAAAVSLSTPNMAFEINADATAARFAFPRNTAEGKDFWRLILDDGARTEIPVFSHAQKGRAVLDGDTLTVAYDQLVSAYGDTYDIGFTLTIRKSGDLLAFTPTITNRSHVRVNECFAPLVSFNGLVGEKAKDVLYMPRSLGQRSSNPWAKMETFTPLDYLHNEYETSWRLHYPQCSMCWLGIESADKFLYVARLDEQIRACFLTVRHTIHGDDLMPGVVHLPMARPGETVTFAPTVVGLLDGDWREGAKRYRAWADGAFFKVRPKAEWVKNLTGWQRIVLKSQFGEDHYTFKDLPAMYEAGRKHGIDTLFLFAWWKEGMDRAYPKYEEPYPGAWVELKANIAEVRRRGGHVILECNCHMVDPSSDFYKAHGKDVLIRTINGDEHRPSFVYPGFGEFRAQYGARQFPVACSGTALWRDTVFSQLELMQNTFDPDCLFVDCYGAAPTQPCFSDAHEHGPRIDREWPCRRKFFDRAAAYCDGIRKPLATEIATDIAASYTQFIHCGLGFADLSPNSEQFPALFRYTFPEVIVSNRGVRNAEGEFAKKLRNCLVYGIRFDAELYVCRRTIDAAPAYADVIGRCCKKMKKYGEFYFDGRFTVRDASPLPAGVLRGEFLNKDGTKLLTVLHNTGRKTATVNGKPLPAGHLSFTVTP
;
A
#
# COMPACT_ATOMS: atom_id res chain seq x y z
N MET A 1 14.62 -73.91 21.55
CA MET A 1 14.72 -73.02 22.72
C MET A 1 13.80 -71.85 22.47
N LYS A 2 12.58 -71.87 23.05
CA LYS A 2 11.53 -70.88 22.88
C LYS A 2 11.69 -69.84 24.00
N LEU A 3 11.89 -68.58 23.60
CA LEU A 3 11.87 -67.44 24.52
C LEU A 3 10.40 -67.03 24.81
N PRO A 4 10.08 -66.63 26.04
CA PRO A 4 8.72 -66.27 26.41
C PRO A 4 8.36 -64.83 25.98
N PHE A 5 7.15 -64.71 25.49
CA PHE A 5 6.49 -63.45 25.20
C PHE A 5 6.13 -62.75 26.53
N ILE A 6 6.63 -61.53 26.77
CA ILE A 6 6.18 -60.64 27.83
C ILE A 6 5.13 -59.70 27.22
N PRO A 7 3.89 -59.66 27.71
CA PRO A 7 2.94 -58.66 27.25
C PRO A 7 3.29 -57.28 27.81
N ALA A 8 3.57 -56.35 26.91
CA ALA A 8 3.70 -54.96 27.26
C ALA A 8 2.38 -54.40 27.75
N LEU A 9 2.34 -53.99 29.01
CA LEU A 9 1.26 -53.25 29.63
C LEU A 9 1.20 -51.86 29.01
N VAL A 10 0.28 -51.63 28.07
CA VAL A 10 -0.04 -50.30 27.55
C VAL A 10 -0.78 -49.58 28.66
N ALA A 11 -0.08 -48.76 29.44
CA ALA A 11 -0.70 -47.81 30.34
C ALA A 11 -1.34 -46.71 29.49
N LEU A 12 -2.66 -46.73 29.36
CA LEU A 12 -3.45 -45.62 28.85
C LEU A 12 -3.29 -44.46 29.84
N VAL A 13 -2.36 -43.54 29.57
CA VAL A 13 -2.36 -42.25 30.22
C VAL A 13 -3.50 -41.44 29.61
N ALA A 14 -4.66 -41.46 30.27
CA ALA A 14 -5.73 -40.50 29.99
C ALA A 14 -5.16 -39.09 30.31
N ALA A 15 -4.67 -38.40 29.30
CA ALA A 15 -4.41 -37.00 29.40
C ALA A 15 -5.74 -36.31 29.74
N HIS A 16 -5.85 -35.77 30.95
CA HIS A 16 -6.91 -34.84 31.29
C HIS A 16 -6.78 -33.66 30.35
N ALA A 17 -7.59 -33.63 29.26
CA ALA A 17 -7.72 -32.44 28.43
C ALA A 17 -8.19 -31.31 29.35
N ALA A 18 -7.31 -30.38 29.66
CA ALA A 18 -7.69 -29.17 30.36
C ALA A 18 -8.84 -28.54 29.59
N ALA A 19 -9.92 -28.14 30.29
CA ALA A 19 -11.11 -27.60 29.64
C ALA A 19 -10.73 -26.45 28.70
N ALA A 20 -11.08 -26.57 27.42
CA ALA A 20 -10.81 -25.54 26.43
C ALA A 20 -11.68 -24.32 26.70
N VAL A 21 -11.09 -23.15 26.64
CA VAL A 21 -11.76 -21.85 26.72
C VAL A 21 -12.02 -21.37 25.30
N SER A 22 -13.24 -20.90 25.03
CA SER A 22 -13.63 -20.48 23.68
C SER A 22 -14.27 -19.09 23.71
N LEU A 23 -13.87 -18.24 22.75
CA LEU A 23 -14.51 -16.96 22.48
C LEU A 23 -15.04 -16.99 21.04
N SER A 24 -16.37 -16.86 20.86
CA SER A 24 -17.04 -17.13 19.60
C SER A 24 -17.73 -15.88 19.01
N THR A 25 -17.71 -15.81 17.69
CA THR A 25 -18.57 -14.95 16.85
C THR A 25 -19.57 -15.83 16.07
N PRO A 26 -20.52 -15.28 15.30
CA PRO A 26 -21.47 -16.11 14.56
C PRO A 26 -20.86 -17.17 13.62
N ASN A 27 -19.72 -16.87 13.00
CA ASN A 27 -19.15 -17.71 11.96
C ASN A 27 -17.78 -18.34 12.31
N MET A 28 -17.15 -17.97 13.45
CA MET A 28 -15.87 -18.51 13.87
C MET A 28 -15.72 -18.49 15.40
N ALA A 29 -14.78 -19.28 15.90
CA ALA A 29 -14.34 -19.19 17.29
C ALA A 29 -12.81 -19.22 17.37
N PHE A 30 -12.29 -18.63 18.45
CA PHE A 30 -10.92 -18.86 18.92
C PHE A 30 -10.99 -19.73 20.17
N GLU A 31 -10.37 -20.88 20.10
CA GLU A 31 -10.36 -21.90 21.16
C GLU A 31 -8.95 -22.09 21.67
N ILE A 32 -8.78 -22.19 22.98
CA ILE A 32 -7.49 -22.36 23.64
C ILE A 32 -7.65 -23.20 24.91
N ASN A 33 -6.70 -24.07 25.20
CA ASN A 33 -6.69 -24.80 26.47
C ASN A 33 -6.24 -23.92 27.64
N ALA A 34 -6.56 -24.32 28.86
CA ALA A 34 -6.37 -23.49 30.07
C ALA A 34 -4.90 -23.14 30.34
N ASP A 35 -3.96 -24.02 29.98
CA ASP A 35 -2.51 -23.79 30.10
C ASP A 35 -1.88 -23.12 28.87
N ALA A 36 -2.71 -22.68 27.92
CA ALA A 36 -2.34 -21.92 26.74
C ALA A 36 -1.25 -22.56 25.86
N THR A 37 -1.12 -23.89 25.89
CA THR A 37 -0.17 -24.65 25.06
C THR A 37 -0.73 -24.97 23.68
N ALA A 38 -2.05 -25.02 23.52
CA ALA A 38 -2.71 -25.31 22.25
C ALA A 38 -3.88 -24.38 22.01
N ALA A 39 -3.90 -23.77 20.82
CA ALA A 39 -4.98 -22.90 20.39
C ALA A 39 -5.30 -23.13 18.92
N ARG A 40 -6.54 -22.84 18.52
CA ARG A 40 -6.96 -22.90 17.12
C ARG A 40 -8.01 -21.87 16.78
N PHE A 41 -8.05 -21.50 15.51
CA PHE A 41 -9.18 -20.80 14.91
C PHE A 41 -10.17 -21.84 14.39
N ALA A 42 -11.33 -21.93 14.99
CA ALA A 42 -12.38 -22.83 14.59
C ALA A 42 -13.18 -22.22 13.43
N PHE A 43 -12.94 -22.72 12.22
CA PHE A 43 -13.72 -22.45 11.02
C PHE A 43 -14.47 -23.73 10.60
N PRO A 44 -15.53 -23.64 9.79
CA PRO A 44 -16.35 -24.82 9.43
C PRO A 44 -15.57 -26.01 8.85
N ARG A 45 -14.45 -25.76 8.16
CA ARG A 45 -13.59 -26.80 7.57
C ARG A 45 -12.18 -26.86 8.12
N ASN A 46 -11.88 -26.10 9.17
CA ASN A 46 -10.54 -26.14 9.77
C ASN A 46 -10.41 -27.37 10.69
N THR A 47 -9.52 -28.29 10.32
CA THR A 47 -9.13 -29.45 11.14
C THR A 47 -7.72 -29.33 11.71
N ALA A 48 -6.99 -28.20 11.45
CA ALA A 48 -5.65 -28.00 11.96
C ALA A 48 -5.68 -27.84 13.49
N GLU A 49 -4.86 -28.65 14.18
CA GLU A 49 -4.67 -28.58 15.62
C GLU A 49 -3.36 -27.88 15.97
N GLY A 50 -3.38 -27.09 17.06
CA GLY A 50 -2.19 -26.67 17.80
C GLY A 50 -1.11 -25.92 17.05
N LYS A 51 -1.45 -25.15 16.01
CA LYS A 51 -0.46 -24.34 15.31
C LYS A 51 -0.25 -22.98 16.01
N ASP A 52 0.85 -22.29 15.63
CA ASP A 52 1.16 -20.95 16.12
C ASP A 52 0.01 -19.98 15.86
N PHE A 53 -0.39 -19.27 16.89
CA PHE A 53 -1.32 -18.13 16.78
C PHE A 53 -0.66 -16.79 17.12
N TRP A 54 0.58 -16.85 17.67
CA TRP A 54 1.51 -15.75 17.74
C TRP A 54 2.96 -16.26 17.67
N ARG A 55 3.86 -15.35 17.33
CA ARG A 55 5.32 -15.60 17.28
C ARG A 55 6.06 -14.33 17.67
N LEU A 56 7.18 -14.45 18.38
CA LEU A 56 8.11 -13.33 18.56
C LEU A 56 9.45 -13.66 17.89
N ILE A 57 10.14 -12.60 17.45
CA ILE A 57 11.54 -12.68 17.02
C ILE A 57 12.35 -11.80 17.97
N LEU A 58 13.32 -12.42 18.65
CA LEU A 58 14.22 -11.76 19.59
C LEU A 58 15.60 -11.56 18.96
N ASP A 59 16.39 -10.67 19.58
CA ASP A 59 17.73 -10.29 19.14
C ASP A 59 18.61 -10.04 20.38
N ASP A 60 19.71 -10.82 20.55
CA ASP A 60 20.67 -10.67 21.65
C ASP A 60 21.96 -9.95 21.20
N GLY A 61 21.97 -9.43 19.95
CA GLY A 61 23.13 -8.78 19.35
C GLY A 61 24.09 -9.73 18.65
N ALA A 62 24.18 -10.97 19.10
CA ALA A 62 24.94 -12.03 18.43
C ALA A 62 24.07 -12.87 17.49
N ARG A 63 22.85 -13.14 17.93
CA ARG A 63 21.79 -13.82 17.16
C ARG A 63 20.65 -12.82 16.93
N THR A 64 20.46 -12.41 15.69
CA THR A 64 19.46 -11.41 15.30
C THR A 64 18.09 -12.01 15.00
N GLU A 65 18.00 -13.33 14.95
CA GLU A 65 16.78 -14.11 14.65
C GLU A 65 16.66 -15.24 15.70
N ILE A 66 16.07 -14.93 16.86
CA ILE A 66 15.78 -15.91 17.92
C ILE A 66 14.26 -16.10 17.96
N PRO A 67 13.70 -17.14 17.33
CA PRO A 67 12.25 -17.31 17.28
C PRO A 67 11.71 -17.88 18.58
N VAL A 68 10.51 -17.39 18.94
CA VAL A 68 9.68 -17.88 20.04
C VAL A 68 8.31 -18.23 19.48
N PHE A 69 7.93 -19.49 19.55
CA PHE A 69 6.67 -20.00 19.01
C PHE A 69 5.62 -20.19 20.11
N SER A 70 4.36 -19.84 19.83
CA SER A 70 3.28 -19.96 20.81
C SER A 70 3.01 -21.39 21.26
N HIS A 71 3.12 -22.37 20.35
CA HIS A 71 2.89 -23.79 20.66
C HIS A 71 3.95 -24.40 21.60
N ALA A 72 5.11 -23.77 21.74
CA ALA A 72 6.18 -24.20 22.66
C ALA A 72 6.09 -23.54 24.04
N GLN A 73 5.08 -22.70 24.28
CA GLN A 73 4.94 -21.97 25.53
C GLN A 73 3.88 -22.58 26.44
N LYS A 74 4.05 -22.38 27.75
CA LYS A 74 3.04 -22.71 28.77
C LYS A 74 2.65 -21.45 29.52
N GLY A 75 1.36 -21.16 29.54
CA GLY A 75 0.81 -19.96 30.13
C GLY A 75 -0.52 -20.22 30.84
N ARG A 76 -1.38 -19.23 30.83
CA ARG A 76 -2.75 -19.33 31.34
C ARG A 76 -3.73 -18.61 30.43
N ALA A 77 -4.90 -19.21 30.23
CA ALA A 77 -6.01 -18.61 29.50
C ALA A 77 -7.19 -18.43 30.44
N VAL A 78 -7.72 -17.20 30.51
CA VAL A 78 -8.85 -16.84 31.39
C VAL A 78 -9.87 -16.08 30.57
N LEU A 79 -11.11 -16.60 30.57
CA LEU A 79 -12.28 -15.94 29.97
C LEU A 79 -13.07 -15.21 31.06
N ASP A 80 -13.29 -13.91 30.83
CA ASP A 80 -14.14 -13.06 31.66
C ASP A 80 -15.13 -12.31 30.74
N GLY A 81 -16.37 -12.74 30.75
CA GLY A 81 -17.38 -12.23 29.82
C GLY A 81 -16.96 -12.37 28.36
N ASP A 82 -16.93 -11.25 27.63
CA ASP A 82 -16.50 -11.16 26.22
C ASP A 82 -14.99 -10.90 26.05
N THR A 83 -14.19 -11.13 27.09
CA THR A 83 -12.74 -10.91 27.08
C THR A 83 -11.99 -12.18 27.48
N LEU A 84 -11.18 -12.70 26.56
CA LEU A 84 -10.24 -13.78 26.81
C LEU A 84 -8.82 -13.21 26.94
N THR A 85 -8.18 -13.46 28.08
CA THR A 85 -6.79 -13.07 28.33
C THR A 85 -5.91 -14.31 28.31
N VAL A 86 -4.90 -14.30 27.46
CA VAL A 86 -3.86 -15.34 27.38
C VAL A 86 -2.55 -14.71 27.82
N ALA A 87 -1.90 -15.27 28.85
CA ALA A 87 -0.72 -14.68 29.47
C ALA A 87 0.41 -15.70 29.69
N TYR A 88 1.62 -15.27 29.41
CA TYR A 88 2.86 -15.99 29.63
C TYR A 88 3.81 -15.10 30.42
N ASP A 89 4.38 -15.62 31.51
CA ASP A 89 5.25 -14.82 32.39
C ASP A 89 6.73 -14.89 31.96
N GLN A 90 7.13 -16.00 31.34
CA GLN A 90 8.44 -16.24 30.73
C GLN A 90 8.24 -16.94 29.39
N LEU A 91 9.22 -16.80 28.50
CA LEU A 91 9.18 -17.39 27.17
C LEU A 91 10.43 -18.25 26.90
N VAL A 92 10.22 -19.36 26.23
CA VAL A 92 11.29 -20.27 25.80
C VAL A 92 11.48 -20.13 24.29
N SER A 93 12.72 -19.87 23.85
CA SER A 93 13.03 -19.79 22.42
C SER A 93 13.04 -21.17 21.77
N ALA A 94 13.01 -21.18 20.45
CA ALA A 94 13.21 -22.40 19.66
C ALA A 94 14.57 -23.07 19.89
N TYR A 95 15.54 -22.34 20.45
CA TYR A 95 16.87 -22.88 20.81
C TYR A 95 16.93 -23.40 22.26
N GLY A 96 15.84 -23.33 23.02
CA GLY A 96 15.75 -23.80 24.40
C GLY A 96 16.13 -22.78 25.46
N ASP A 97 16.58 -21.58 25.09
CA ASP A 97 16.88 -20.50 26.03
C ASP A 97 15.58 -19.92 26.62
N THR A 98 15.60 -19.62 27.93
CA THR A 98 14.47 -18.98 28.63
C THR A 98 14.74 -17.51 28.83
N TYR A 99 13.73 -16.68 28.53
CA TYR A 99 13.80 -15.22 28.65
C TYR A 99 12.72 -14.70 29.61
N ASP A 100 13.07 -13.76 30.44
CA ASP A 100 12.11 -13.04 31.32
C ASP A 100 11.37 -11.99 30.47
N ILE A 101 10.45 -12.47 29.65
CA ILE A 101 9.59 -11.68 28.81
C ILE A 101 8.14 -12.10 29.11
N GLY A 102 7.35 -11.17 29.64
CA GLY A 102 5.91 -11.33 29.75
C GLY A 102 5.25 -11.06 28.40
N PHE A 103 4.40 -11.97 27.96
CA PHE A 103 3.55 -11.77 26.77
C PHE A 103 2.09 -11.96 27.15
N THR A 104 1.26 -10.96 26.87
CA THR A 104 -0.17 -11.02 27.11
C THR A 104 -0.92 -10.73 25.83
N LEU A 105 -1.84 -11.60 25.46
CA LEU A 105 -2.76 -11.40 24.36
C LEU A 105 -4.18 -11.24 24.90
N THR A 106 -4.72 -10.03 24.83
CA THR A 106 -6.11 -9.76 25.18
C THR A 106 -6.96 -9.87 23.93
N ILE A 107 -7.95 -10.74 23.95
CA ILE A 107 -8.86 -10.98 22.85
C ILE A 107 -10.26 -10.58 23.29
N ARG A 108 -10.88 -9.64 22.56
CA ARG A 108 -12.23 -9.15 22.87
C ARG A 108 -13.18 -9.39 21.71
N LYS A 109 -14.39 -9.79 22.03
CA LYS A 109 -15.47 -9.84 21.06
C LYS A 109 -15.95 -8.43 20.73
N SER A 110 -16.07 -8.13 19.45
CA SER A 110 -16.56 -6.85 18.94
C SER A 110 -17.52 -7.11 17.77
N GLY A 111 -18.78 -7.35 18.11
CA GLY A 111 -19.79 -7.78 17.12
C GLY A 111 -19.45 -9.16 16.54
N ASP A 112 -19.23 -9.21 15.24
CA ASP A 112 -18.83 -10.44 14.50
C ASP A 112 -17.31 -10.56 14.30
N LEU A 113 -16.52 -9.75 15.00
CA LEU A 113 -15.06 -9.76 14.99
C LEU A 113 -14.50 -10.14 16.35
N LEU A 114 -13.28 -10.70 16.35
CA LEU A 114 -12.41 -10.84 17.52
C LEU A 114 -11.26 -9.85 17.40
N ALA A 115 -11.05 -9.03 18.41
CA ALA A 115 -9.99 -8.01 18.47
C ALA A 115 -8.83 -8.51 19.32
N PHE A 116 -7.67 -8.73 18.75
CA PHE A 116 -6.45 -9.24 19.36
C PHE A 116 -5.52 -8.08 19.68
N THR A 117 -5.23 -7.88 20.96
CA THR A 117 -4.33 -6.81 21.46
C THR A 117 -3.15 -7.42 22.19
N PRO A 118 -1.97 -7.54 21.56
CA PRO A 118 -0.77 -8.03 22.22
C PRO A 118 -0.12 -6.96 23.08
N THR A 119 0.46 -7.40 24.22
CA THR A 119 1.31 -6.60 25.11
C THR A 119 2.56 -7.40 25.43
N ILE A 120 3.72 -6.78 25.28
CA ILE A 120 5.04 -7.34 25.60
C ILE A 120 5.61 -6.56 26.78
N THR A 121 6.04 -7.27 27.83
CA THR A 121 6.82 -6.70 28.95
C THR A 121 8.20 -7.34 28.94
N ASN A 122 9.19 -6.64 28.44
CA ASN A 122 10.54 -7.15 28.27
C ASN A 122 11.40 -6.85 29.52
N ARG A 123 11.55 -7.81 30.41
CA ARG A 123 12.43 -7.74 31.58
C ARG A 123 13.77 -8.44 31.34
N SER A 124 13.97 -8.98 30.12
CA SER A 124 15.19 -9.70 29.74
C SER A 124 16.29 -8.75 29.26
N HIS A 125 17.44 -9.31 28.89
CA HIS A 125 18.58 -8.59 28.31
C HIS A 125 18.53 -8.46 26.77
N VAL A 126 17.56 -9.13 26.12
CA VAL A 126 17.43 -9.13 24.66
C VAL A 126 16.43 -8.08 24.19
N ARG A 127 16.46 -7.75 22.91
CA ARG A 127 15.44 -6.92 22.25
C ARG A 127 14.38 -7.81 21.61
N VAL A 128 13.12 -7.40 21.64
CA VAL A 128 12.03 -8.02 20.89
C VAL A 128 11.82 -7.22 19.61
N ASN A 129 12.23 -7.78 18.46
CA ASN A 129 12.19 -7.10 17.17
C ASN A 129 10.80 -7.15 16.52
N GLU A 130 10.19 -8.32 16.52
CA GLU A 130 8.92 -8.56 15.81
C GLU A 130 7.92 -9.30 16.71
N CYS A 131 6.63 -8.99 16.51
CA CYS A 131 5.51 -9.69 17.16
C CYS A 131 4.45 -10.00 16.09
N PHE A 132 4.36 -11.27 15.74
CA PHE A 132 3.29 -11.80 14.87
C PHE A 132 2.09 -12.09 15.77
N ALA A 133 1.05 -11.27 15.71
CA ALA A 133 -0.16 -11.49 16.51
C ALA A 133 -1.38 -10.74 15.95
N PRO A 134 -2.46 -11.46 15.58
CA PRO A 134 -2.52 -12.90 15.48
C PRO A 134 -1.88 -13.45 14.19
N LEU A 135 -1.50 -14.72 14.22
CA LEU A 135 -1.35 -15.58 13.06
C LEU A 135 -2.60 -16.47 12.96
N VAL A 136 -3.40 -16.29 11.93
CA VAL A 136 -4.66 -17.03 11.77
C VAL A 136 -4.38 -18.33 11.01
N SER A 137 -3.85 -19.33 11.71
CA SER A 137 -3.48 -20.62 11.11
C SER A 137 -4.69 -21.51 10.87
N PHE A 138 -4.86 -22.00 9.65
CA PHE A 138 -5.94 -22.91 9.26
C PHE A 138 -5.57 -23.73 8.01
N ASN A 139 -6.26 -24.87 7.84
CA ASN A 139 -6.12 -25.74 6.68
C ASN A 139 -7.41 -25.85 5.83
N GLY A 140 -8.36 -24.98 6.06
CA GLY A 140 -9.60 -24.84 5.29
C GLY A 140 -10.53 -23.85 5.96
N LEU A 141 -11.29 -23.08 5.18
CA LEU A 141 -12.30 -22.14 5.67
C LEU A 141 -13.71 -22.74 5.55
N VAL A 142 -14.36 -22.52 4.43
CA VAL A 142 -15.76 -22.95 4.17
C VAL A 142 -15.84 -23.73 2.87
N GLY A 143 -15.27 -23.18 1.80
CA GLY A 143 -15.33 -23.71 0.44
C GLY A 143 -14.21 -24.72 0.11
N GLU A 144 -14.06 -24.96 -1.18
CA GLU A 144 -12.96 -25.75 -1.72
C GLU A 144 -11.71 -24.87 -1.82
N LYS A 145 -10.59 -25.28 -1.23
CA LYS A 145 -9.32 -24.53 -1.23
C LYS A 145 -8.91 -23.97 -2.61
N ALA A 146 -9.07 -24.78 -3.66
CA ALA A 146 -8.70 -24.36 -5.01
C ALA A 146 -9.53 -23.20 -5.57
N LYS A 147 -10.67 -22.89 -4.95
CA LYS A 147 -11.55 -21.77 -5.30
C LYS A 147 -11.36 -20.55 -4.41
N ASP A 148 -10.59 -20.67 -3.34
CA ASP A 148 -10.29 -19.55 -2.45
C ASP A 148 -9.54 -18.43 -3.20
N VAL A 149 -9.83 -17.19 -2.81
CA VAL A 149 -9.22 -16.00 -3.41
C VAL A 149 -8.67 -15.10 -2.32
N LEU A 150 -7.36 -14.82 -2.38
CA LEU A 150 -6.70 -13.89 -1.47
C LEU A 150 -6.75 -12.48 -2.03
N TYR A 151 -7.13 -11.51 -1.20
CA TYR A 151 -7.11 -10.08 -1.47
C TYR A 151 -6.09 -9.38 -0.59
N MET A 152 -5.21 -8.60 -1.23
CA MET A 152 -4.16 -7.83 -0.56
C MET A 152 -4.11 -6.39 -1.08
N PRO A 153 -3.76 -5.40 -0.23
CA PRO A 153 -3.75 -3.99 -0.58
C PRO A 153 -2.44 -3.54 -1.27
N ARG A 154 -1.89 -4.36 -2.15
CA ARG A 154 -0.71 -3.99 -2.97
C ARG A 154 -1.14 -2.99 -4.03
N SER A 155 -0.52 -1.81 -4.07
CA SER A 155 -0.95 -0.70 -4.94
C SER A 155 -2.44 -0.38 -4.71
N LEU A 156 -3.30 -0.37 -5.73
CA LEU A 156 -4.76 -0.21 -5.56
C LEU A 156 -5.48 -1.51 -5.23
N GLY A 157 -4.77 -2.60 -5.11
CA GLY A 157 -5.30 -3.93 -4.75
C GLY A 157 -4.73 -5.05 -5.61
N GLN A 158 -4.64 -6.21 -5.01
CA GLN A 158 -4.25 -7.47 -5.63
C GLN A 158 -5.28 -8.54 -5.29
N ARG A 159 -5.57 -9.42 -6.27
CA ARG A 159 -6.45 -10.58 -6.12
C ARG A 159 -5.73 -11.82 -6.64
N SER A 160 -5.51 -12.79 -5.77
CA SER A 160 -4.79 -14.02 -6.11
C SER A 160 -5.69 -15.23 -5.95
N SER A 161 -6.04 -15.90 -7.04
CA SER A 161 -6.82 -17.13 -7.04
C SER A 161 -5.97 -18.31 -6.61
N ASN A 162 -6.56 -19.26 -5.89
CA ASN A 162 -5.89 -20.44 -5.35
C ASN A 162 -4.56 -20.10 -4.66
N PRO A 163 -4.60 -19.33 -3.55
CA PRO A 163 -3.39 -18.93 -2.83
C PRO A 163 -2.61 -20.15 -2.30
N TRP A 164 -3.29 -21.24 -1.99
CA TRP A 164 -2.69 -22.49 -1.53
C TRP A 164 -1.62 -23.01 -2.51
N ALA A 165 -2.02 -23.28 -3.75
CA ALA A 165 -1.09 -23.80 -4.77
C ALA A 165 -0.02 -22.76 -5.18
N LYS A 166 -0.34 -21.47 -5.12
CA LYS A 166 0.64 -20.45 -5.48
C LYS A 166 1.70 -20.26 -4.40
N MET A 167 1.33 -20.34 -3.14
CA MET A 167 2.26 -20.22 -2.04
C MET A 167 3.20 -21.43 -1.94
N GLU A 168 2.77 -22.62 -2.34
CA GLU A 168 3.63 -23.81 -2.41
C GLU A 168 4.86 -23.61 -3.33
N THR A 169 4.72 -22.80 -4.36
CA THR A 169 5.78 -22.56 -5.35
C THR A 169 6.38 -21.16 -5.28
N PHE A 170 5.94 -20.36 -4.33
CA PHE A 170 6.37 -18.95 -4.23
C PHE A 170 7.75 -18.82 -3.60
N THR A 171 8.58 -17.93 -4.15
CA THR A 171 9.82 -17.44 -3.54
C THR A 171 9.67 -15.94 -3.23
N PRO A 172 10.17 -15.38 -2.13
CA PRO A 172 11.21 -15.91 -1.23
C PRO A 172 10.72 -16.99 -0.27
N LEU A 173 11.67 -17.81 0.15
CA LEU A 173 11.52 -18.93 1.07
C LEU A 173 12.15 -18.55 2.41
N ASP A 174 11.37 -18.61 3.46
CA ASP A 174 11.85 -18.49 4.84
C ASP A 174 12.03 -19.90 5.42
N TYR A 175 13.03 -20.15 6.27
CA TYR A 175 13.19 -21.43 6.93
C TYR A 175 13.68 -21.26 8.36
N LEU A 176 13.18 -22.12 9.24
CA LEU A 176 13.55 -22.20 10.65
C LEU A 176 13.52 -23.67 11.07
N HIS A 177 14.51 -24.16 11.81
CA HIS A 177 14.55 -25.52 12.35
C HIS A 177 14.20 -26.62 11.32
N ASN A 178 14.71 -26.50 10.09
CA ASN A 178 14.41 -27.40 8.98
C ASN A 178 12.94 -27.39 8.49
N GLU A 179 12.14 -26.47 8.98
CA GLU A 179 10.82 -26.17 8.40
C GLU A 179 10.94 -25.02 7.42
N TYR A 180 10.34 -25.19 6.24
CA TYR A 180 10.36 -24.18 5.19
C TYR A 180 9.00 -23.51 5.11
N GLU A 181 8.99 -22.17 5.20
CA GLU A 181 7.79 -21.38 4.99
C GLU A 181 7.99 -20.43 3.81
N THR A 182 6.95 -20.27 3.00
CA THR A 182 6.86 -19.13 2.08
C THR A 182 6.03 -18.04 2.71
N SER A 183 6.32 -16.78 2.34
CA SER A 183 5.55 -15.65 2.86
C SER A 183 5.34 -14.56 1.83
N TRP A 184 4.11 -14.08 1.73
CA TRP A 184 3.79 -12.80 1.10
C TRP A 184 3.71 -11.74 2.18
N ARG A 185 4.45 -10.62 1.97
CA ARG A 185 4.57 -9.53 2.95
C ARG A 185 4.26 -8.21 2.29
N LEU A 186 3.49 -7.37 2.96
CA LEU A 186 3.21 -6.00 2.57
C LEU A 186 3.48 -5.08 3.74
N HIS A 187 4.38 -4.12 3.56
CA HIS A 187 4.64 -3.08 4.55
C HIS A 187 3.53 -2.02 4.51
N TYR A 188 2.90 -1.74 5.64
CA TYR A 188 1.98 -0.63 5.82
C TYR A 188 2.65 0.46 6.66
N PRO A 189 2.59 1.74 6.29
CA PRO A 189 1.80 2.36 5.23
C PRO A 189 2.56 2.59 3.90
N GLN A 190 3.14 1.55 3.33
CA GLN A 190 3.65 1.54 1.96
C GLN A 190 2.62 0.93 1.01
N CYS A 191 1.89 -0.10 1.45
CA CYS A 191 0.69 -0.58 0.78
C CYS A 191 -0.51 0.35 1.05
N SER A 192 -1.57 0.22 0.26
CA SER A 192 -2.64 1.21 0.22
C SER A 192 -3.60 1.22 1.41
N MET A 193 -3.71 0.12 2.14
CA MET A 193 -4.63 -0.06 3.27
C MET A 193 -4.06 -1.08 4.27
N CYS A 194 -4.53 -1.08 5.53
CA CYS A 194 -4.03 -1.99 6.56
C CYS A 194 -4.97 -3.19 6.81
N TRP A 195 -5.36 -3.89 5.75
CA TRP A 195 -6.16 -5.11 5.83
C TRP A 195 -5.90 -6.06 4.67
N LEU A 196 -6.17 -7.34 4.88
CA LEU A 196 -6.18 -8.38 3.87
C LEU A 196 -7.33 -9.35 4.15
N GLY A 197 -7.65 -10.23 3.21
CA GLY A 197 -8.66 -11.24 3.46
C GLY A 197 -8.69 -12.35 2.43
N ILE A 198 -9.41 -13.42 2.76
CA ILE A 198 -9.59 -14.60 1.89
C ILE A 198 -11.07 -14.85 1.71
N GLU A 199 -11.51 -14.81 0.46
CA GLU A 199 -12.85 -15.21 0.04
C GLU A 199 -12.90 -16.72 -0.13
N SER A 200 -13.87 -17.39 0.51
CA SER A 200 -14.09 -18.83 0.47
C SER A 200 -15.60 -19.09 0.44
N ALA A 201 -16.11 -19.53 -0.70
CA ALA A 201 -17.53 -19.67 -0.99
C ALA A 201 -18.30 -18.35 -0.77
N ASP A 202 -19.23 -18.30 0.19
CA ASP A 202 -20.06 -17.14 0.54
C ASP A 202 -19.56 -16.41 1.80
N LYS A 203 -18.32 -16.66 2.21
CA LYS A 203 -17.68 -16.07 3.39
C LYS A 203 -16.40 -15.36 3.02
N PHE A 204 -16.05 -14.39 3.85
CA PHE A 204 -14.82 -13.61 3.71
C PHE A 204 -14.06 -13.56 5.05
N LEU A 205 -12.90 -14.21 5.11
CA LEU A 205 -11.98 -14.04 6.24
C LEU A 205 -11.35 -12.65 6.15
N TYR A 206 -11.62 -11.82 7.13
CA TYR A 206 -11.12 -10.46 7.24
C TYR A 206 -10.08 -10.35 8.34
N VAL A 207 -8.91 -9.80 8.03
CA VAL A 207 -7.83 -9.51 8.97
C VAL A 207 -7.38 -8.08 8.78
N ALA A 208 -7.48 -7.24 9.81
CA ALA A 208 -7.11 -5.82 9.72
C ALA A 208 -6.47 -5.33 11.02
N ARG A 209 -5.42 -4.53 10.93
CA ARG A 209 -4.91 -3.78 12.07
C ARG A 209 -5.55 -2.40 12.10
N LEU A 210 -6.22 -2.09 13.21
CA LEU A 210 -6.98 -0.86 13.40
C LEU A 210 -6.20 0.10 14.33
N ASP A 211 -5.17 0.74 13.81
CA ASP A 211 -4.26 1.63 14.55
C ASP A 211 -4.45 3.10 14.16
N GLU A 212 -5.10 3.89 15.00
CA GLU A 212 -5.33 5.33 14.77
C GLU A 212 -4.04 6.15 14.71
N GLN A 213 -2.94 5.65 15.28
CA GLN A 213 -1.63 6.27 15.19
C GLN A 213 -0.90 5.96 13.89
N ILE A 214 -1.42 4.97 13.12
CA ILE A 214 -0.85 4.57 11.83
C ILE A 214 0.62 4.14 11.96
N ARG A 215 0.95 3.40 13.01
CA ARG A 215 2.29 2.84 13.19
C ARG A 215 2.53 1.75 12.14
N ALA A 216 3.78 1.65 11.68
CA ALA A 216 4.14 0.66 10.66
C ALA A 216 3.94 -0.78 11.15
N CYS A 217 3.58 -1.66 10.21
CA CYS A 217 3.47 -3.11 10.42
C CYS A 217 3.63 -3.83 9.08
N PHE A 218 3.74 -5.16 9.13
CA PHE A 218 3.55 -5.97 7.93
C PHE A 218 2.19 -6.67 7.98
N LEU A 219 1.50 -6.67 6.87
CA LEU A 219 0.46 -7.66 6.57
C LEU A 219 1.16 -8.86 5.95
N THR A 220 0.90 -10.06 6.44
CA THR A 220 1.57 -11.27 5.98
C THR A 220 0.57 -12.39 5.70
N VAL A 221 0.91 -13.22 4.73
CA VAL A 221 0.31 -14.55 4.55
C VAL A 221 1.46 -15.52 4.46
N ARG A 222 1.47 -16.55 5.31
CA ARG A 222 2.51 -17.57 5.36
C ARG A 222 1.92 -18.94 5.02
N HIS A 223 2.77 -19.83 4.59
CA HIS A 223 2.44 -21.21 4.27
C HIS A 223 3.66 -22.10 4.51
N THR A 224 3.47 -23.22 5.23
CA THR A 224 4.52 -24.22 5.40
C THR A 224 4.65 -25.03 4.11
N ILE A 225 5.85 -25.10 3.52
CA ILE A 225 6.09 -25.89 2.29
C ILE A 225 5.76 -27.36 2.55
N HIS A 226 5.00 -27.96 1.64
CA HIS A 226 4.43 -29.30 1.79
C HIS A 226 3.52 -29.47 3.01
N GLY A 227 3.19 -28.38 3.69
CA GLY A 227 2.17 -28.33 4.74
C GLY A 227 0.75 -28.24 4.15
N ASP A 228 -0.22 -28.10 5.03
CA ASP A 228 -1.63 -27.98 4.65
C ASP A 228 -2.28 -26.77 5.31
N ASP A 229 -1.54 -25.68 5.45
CA ASP A 229 -1.97 -24.48 6.17
C ASP A 229 -1.85 -23.21 5.34
N LEU A 230 -2.62 -22.20 5.71
CA LEU A 230 -2.38 -20.78 5.44
C LEU A 230 -2.43 -20.01 6.75
N MET A 231 -1.58 -19.00 6.86
CA MET A 231 -1.45 -18.19 8.08
C MET A 231 -1.45 -16.69 7.73
N PRO A 232 -2.61 -16.11 7.36
CA PRO A 232 -2.73 -14.65 7.30
C PRO A 232 -2.58 -14.03 8.69
N GLY A 233 -1.96 -12.84 8.76
CA GLY A 233 -1.73 -12.18 10.03
C GLY A 233 -1.09 -10.82 9.90
N VAL A 234 -0.74 -10.25 11.07
CA VAL A 234 -0.07 -8.96 11.20
C VAL A 234 1.22 -9.13 11.99
N VAL A 235 2.29 -8.51 11.49
CA VAL A 235 3.57 -8.41 12.18
C VAL A 235 3.74 -7.00 12.71
N HIS A 236 3.73 -6.85 14.03
CA HIS A 236 4.06 -5.61 14.71
C HIS A 236 5.57 -5.48 14.86
N LEU A 237 6.08 -4.25 14.89
CA LEU A 237 7.51 -3.93 14.97
C LEU A 237 7.81 -3.21 16.31
N PRO A 238 7.78 -3.92 17.44
CA PRO A 238 7.97 -3.33 18.76
C PRO A 238 9.36 -2.71 18.94
N MET A 239 10.41 -3.36 18.46
CA MET A 239 11.80 -3.04 18.81
C MET A 239 11.95 -2.82 20.31
N ALA A 240 11.25 -3.65 21.13
CA ALA A 240 11.15 -3.46 22.57
C ALA A 240 12.49 -3.80 23.24
N ARG A 241 13.09 -2.80 23.88
CA ARG A 241 14.36 -2.90 24.59
C ARG A 241 14.16 -3.52 25.98
N PRO A 242 15.24 -3.98 26.64
CA PRO A 242 15.21 -4.34 28.06
C PRO A 242 14.55 -3.28 28.92
N GLY A 243 13.63 -3.69 29.79
CA GLY A 243 12.87 -2.82 30.69
C GLY A 243 11.62 -2.16 30.09
N GLU A 244 11.35 -2.32 28.78
CA GLU A 244 10.20 -1.70 28.14
C GLU A 244 8.93 -2.57 28.17
N THR A 245 7.78 -1.91 28.31
CA THR A 245 6.46 -2.51 28.08
C THR A 245 5.82 -1.85 26.85
N VAL A 246 5.37 -2.66 25.88
CA VAL A 246 4.78 -2.20 24.63
C VAL A 246 3.43 -2.85 24.42
N THR A 247 2.38 -2.05 24.28
CA THR A 247 1.03 -2.49 23.88
C THR A 247 0.72 -2.00 22.47
N PHE A 248 0.17 -2.88 21.66
CA PHE A 248 -0.17 -2.58 20.27
C PHE A 248 -1.64 -2.21 20.09
N ALA A 249 -1.95 -1.61 18.97
CA ALA A 249 -3.33 -1.46 18.53
C ALA A 249 -3.95 -2.83 18.18
N PRO A 250 -5.26 -2.98 18.29
CA PRO A 250 -5.92 -4.24 18.03
C PRO A 250 -5.80 -4.64 16.56
N THR A 251 -5.57 -5.93 16.34
CA THR A 251 -5.80 -6.59 15.06
C THR A 251 -7.11 -7.33 15.13
N VAL A 252 -8.05 -7.05 14.25
CA VAL A 252 -9.35 -7.71 14.20
C VAL A 252 -9.35 -8.84 13.19
N VAL A 253 -10.02 -9.94 13.57
CA VAL A 253 -10.24 -11.12 12.73
C VAL A 253 -11.72 -11.45 12.75
N GLY A 254 -12.30 -11.76 11.58
CA GLY A 254 -13.66 -12.23 11.47
C GLY A 254 -13.91 -13.02 10.19
N LEU A 255 -14.81 -13.99 10.25
CA LEU A 255 -15.33 -14.67 9.07
C LEU A 255 -16.69 -14.06 8.74
N LEU A 256 -16.71 -13.14 7.78
CA LEU A 256 -17.86 -12.32 7.42
C LEU A 256 -18.74 -13.04 6.41
N ASP A 257 -20.05 -12.78 6.43
CA ASP A 257 -20.96 -13.20 5.37
C ASP A 257 -20.73 -12.35 4.12
N GLY A 258 -20.63 -12.97 2.95
CA GLY A 258 -20.44 -12.29 1.67
C GLY A 258 -19.03 -12.40 1.11
N ASP A 259 -18.58 -11.35 0.44
CA ASP A 259 -17.31 -11.30 -0.29
C ASP A 259 -16.39 -10.17 0.22
N TRP A 260 -15.30 -9.93 -0.50
CA TRP A 260 -14.30 -8.89 -0.18
C TRP A 260 -14.89 -7.48 0.05
N ARG A 261 -16.09 -7.18 -0.50
CA ARG A 261 -16.78 -5.89 -0.30
C ARG A 261 -17.14 -5.67 1.16
N GLU A 262 -17.43 -6.72 1.91
CA GLU A 262 -17.73 -6.61 3.35
C GLU A 262 -16.49 -6.19 4.15
N GLY A 263 -15.32 -6.73 3.85
CA GLY A 263 -14.06 -6.27 4.42
C GLY A 263 -13.76 -4.80 4.09
N ALA A 264 -13.94 -4.42 2.82
CA ALA A 264 -13.78 -3.03 2.35
C ALA A 264 -14.70 -2.05 3.07
N LYS A 265 -15.99 -2.39 3.26
CA LYS A 265 -16.96 -1.55 4.00
C LYS A 265 -16.56 -1.37 5.46
N ARG A 266 -16.10 -2.44 6.13
CA ARG A 266 -15.67 -2.37 7.53
C ARG A 266 -14.43 -1.53 7.70
N TYR A 267 -13.44 -1.74 6.83
CA TYR A 267 -12.23 -0.92 6.86
C TYR A 267 -12.55 0.56 6.63
N ARG A 268 -13.41 0.87 5.64
CA ARG A 268 -13.86 2.24 5.37
C ARG A 268 -14.58 2.85 6.56
N ALA A 269 -15.50 2.15 7.19
CA ALA A 269 -16.23 2.64 8.35
C ALA A 269 -15.30 2.97 9.53
N TRP A 270 -14.30 2.13 9.76
CA TRP A 270 -13.25 2.42 10.75
C TRP A 270 -12.41 3.63 10.35
N ALA A 271 -11.93 3.69 9.11
CA ALA A 271 -11.08 4.78 8.63
C ALA A 271 -11.79 6.15 8.73
N ASP A 272 -13.09 6.23 8.40
CA ASP A 272 -13.91 7.44 8.54
C ASP A 272 -13.98 7.94 9.98
N GLY A 273 -14.00 7.02 10.96
CA GLY A 273 -13.98 7.36 12.38
C GLY A 273 -12.61 7.74 12.92
N ALA A 274 -11.55 7.12 12.38
CA ALA A 274 -10.19 7.19 12.91
C ALA A 274 -9.36 8.34 12.32
N PHE A 275 -9.30 8.47 10.99
CA PHE A 275 -8.38 9.41 10.36
C PHE A 275 -8.82 9.92 8.98
N PHE A 276 -9.62 9.16 8.25
CA PHE A 276 -9.94 9.50 6.86
C PHE A 276 -10.96 10.63 6.76
N LYS A 277 -10.61 11.64 5.97
CA LYS A 277 -11.50 12.77 5.65
C LYS A 277 -11.48 13.03 4.16
N VAL A 278 -12.66 13.05 3.55
CA VAL A 278 -12.78 13.44 2.15
C VAL A 278 -12.43 14.91 2.00
N ARG A 279 -11.36 15.20 1.23
CA ARG A 279 -10.94 16.59 0.97
C ARG A 279 -11.84 17.24 -0.07
N PRO A 280 -12.32 18.48 0.15
CA PRO A 280 -12.96 19.28 -0.89
C PRO A 280 -12.03 19.42 -2.09
N LYS A 281 -12.55 19.26 -3.29
CA LYS A 281 -11.76 19.33 -4.52
C LYS A 281 -12.04 20.62 -5.27
N ALA A 282 -10.99 21.24 -5.80
CA ALA A 282 -11.13 22.32 -6.77
C ALA A 282 -11.91 21.81 -8.01
N GLU A 283 -12.68 22.68 -8.64
CA GLU A 283 -13.55 22.28 -9.74
C GLU A 283 -12.79 21.66 -10.91
N TRP A 284 -11.63 22.22 -11.25
CA TRP A 284 -10.77 21.66 -12.30
C TRP A 284 -10.22 20.27 -11.94
N VAL A 285 -9.96 20.00 -10.64
CA VAL A 285 -9.52 18.67 -10.17
C VAL A 285 -10.62 17.64 -10.31
N LYS A 286 -11.88 17.99 -10.04
CA LYS A 286 -13.01 17.07 -10.29
C LYS A 286 -13.09 16.69 -11.76
N ASN A 287 -12.98 17.68 -12.65
CA ASN A 287 -13.10 17.52 -14.10
C ASN A 287 -11.80 17.04 -14.78
N LEU A 288 -10.75 16.78 -14.01
CA LEU A 288 -9.45 16.32 -14.50
C LEU A 288 -9.58 15.00 -15.26
N THR A 289 -9.19 14.98 -16.54
CA THR A 289 -9.06 13.75 -17.33
C THR A 289 -7.67 13.12 -17.15
N GLY A 290 -6.66 13.97 -17.03
CA GLY A 290 -5.25 13.59 -16.89
C GLY A 290 -4.33 14.77 -17.13
N TRP A 291 -3.04 14.50 -17.25
CA TRP A 291 -2.00 15.50 -17.48
C TRP A 291 -0.93 15.00 -18.43
N GLN A 292 -0.18 15.92 -19.02
CA GLN A 292 1.12 15.63 -19.63
C GLN A 292 2.20 15.82 -18.57
N ARG A 293 2.94 14.76 -18.26
CA ARG A 293 4.08 14.81 -17.34
C ARG A 293 5.35 15.09 -18.12
N ILE A 294 6.00 16.22 -17.80
CA ILE A 294 7.14 16.75 -18.55
C ILE A 294 8.31 16.98 -17.60
N VAL A 295 9.45 16.41 -17.93
CA VAL A 295 10.75 16.72 -17.35
C VAL A 295 11.39 17.80 -18.22
N LEU A 296 11.57 19.01 -17.68
CA LEU A 296 12.11 20.14 -18.43
C LEU A 296 13.61 20.02 -18.68
N LYS A 297 14.34 19.46 -17.71
CA LYS A 297 15.80 19.26 -17.78
C LYS A 297 16.18 17.89 -17.24
N SER A 298 17.05 17.18 -17.95
CA SER A 298 17.50 15.84 -17.56
C SER A 298 18.48 15.83 -16.39
N GLN A 299 18.72 14.66 -15.78
CA GLN A 299 19.78 14.43 -14.78
C GLN A 299 21.17 14.76 -15.29
N PHE A 300 21.36 14.76 -16.60
CA PHE A 300 22.66 14.91 -17.27
C PHE A 300 22.89 16.36 -17.72
N GLY A 301 21.94 17.27 -17.42
CA GLY A 301 22.04 18.69 -17.76
C GLY A 301 21.49 19.05 -19.14
N GLU A 302 20.88 18.10 -19.86
CA GLU A 302 20.24 18.38 -21.15
C GLU A 302 18.91 19.09 -20.93
N ASP A 303 18.73 20.26 -21.53
CA ASP A 303 17.48 20.98 -21.57
C ASP A 303 16.56 20.36 -22.63
N HIS A 304 15.44 19.80 -22.20
CA HIS A 304 14.43 19.26 -23.13
C HIS A 304 13.49 20.35 -23.61
N TYR A 305 13.22 21.34 -22.74
CA TYR A 305 12.32 22.45 -22.97
C TYR A 305 12.74 23.70 -22.21
N THR A 306 12.36 24.85 -22.73
CA THR A 306 12.40 26.13 -22.02
C THR A 306 11.04 26.46 -21.42
N PHE A 307 10.97 27.42 -20.52
CA PHE A 307 9.69 27.84 -19.94
C PHE A 307 8.76 28.50 -20.98
N LYS A 308 9.29 29.05 -22.05
CA LYS A 308 8.50 29.60 -23.18
C LYS A 308 7.69 28.57 -23.94
N ASP A 309 8.08 27.28 -23.81
CA ASP A 309 7.39 26.18 -24.51
C ASP A 309 6.10 25.76 -23.83
N LEU A 310 5.84 26.18 -22.54
CA LEU A 310 4.68 25.76 -21.78
C LEU A 310 3.34 25.99 -22.50
N PRO A 311 3.07 27.15 -23.12
CA PRO A 311 1.83 27.35 -23.86
C PRO A 311 1.66 26.40 -25.05
N ALA A 312 2.75 26.08 -25.75
CA ALA A 312 2.73 25.12 -26.85
C ALA A 312 2.51 23.69 -26.37
N MET A 313 3.15 23.29 -25.26
CA MET A 313 2.91 21.99 -24.61
C MET A 313 1.44 21.83 -24.19
N TYR A 314 0.86 22.87 -23.59
CA TYR A 314 -0.55 22.89 -23.22
C TYR A 314 -1.45 22.68 -24.45
N GLU A 315 -1.21 23.41 -25.53
CA GLU A 315 -2.01 23.25 -26.76
C GLU A 315 -1.88 21.85 -27.36
N ALA A 316 -0.70 21.23 -27.29
CA ALA A 316 -0.51 19.83 -27.70
C ALA A 316 -1.44 18.88 -26.93
N GLY A 317 -1.52 19.02 -25.62
CA GLY A 317 -2.39 18.19 -24.77
C GLY A 317 -3.88 18.49 -24.98
N ARG A 318 -4.23 19.80 -25.04
CA ARG A 318 -5.61 20.27 -25.16
C ARG A 318 -6.33 19.71 -26.39
N LYS A 319 -5.65 19.57 -27.52
CA LYS A 319 -6.19 18.94 -28.75
C LYS A 319 -6.74 17.53 -28.49
N HIS A 320 -6.16 16.82 -27.50
CA HIS A 320 -6.52 15.46 -27.15
C HIS A 320 -7.31 15.37 -25.84
N GLY A 321 -7.75 16.53 -25.29
CA GLY A 321 -8.58 16.59 -24.09
C GLY A 321 -7.82 16.52 -22.78
N ILE A 322 -6.48 16.69 -22.81
CA ILE A 322 -5.59 16.85 -21.66
C ILE A 322 -5.25 18.34 -21.53
N ASP A 323 -5.74 18.97 -20.45
CA ASP A 323 -5.66 20.41 -20.21
C ASP A 323 -4.72 20.77 -19.05
N THR A 324 -3.94 19.82 -18.57
CA THR A 324 -3.06 19.99 -17.41
C THR A 324 -1.63 19.60 -17.77
N LEU A 325 -0.66 20.44 -17.37
CA LEU A 325 0.76 20.14 -17.39
C LEU A 325 1.24 19.77 -16.00
N PHE A 326 2.04 18.71 -15.90
CA PHE A 326 2.71 18.32 -14.67
C PHE A 326 4.22 18.42 -14.88
N LEU A 327 4.86 19.43 -14.27
CA LEU A 327 6.21 19.85 -14.56
C LEU A 327 7.19 19.37 -13.49
N PHE A 328 8.25 18.74 -13.93
CA PHE A 328 9.41 18.30 -13.16
C PHE A 328 10.68 19.01 -13.62
N ALA A 329 11.64 19.10 -12.73
CA ALA A 329 12.98 19.63 -13.05
C ALA A 329 12.97 21.07 -13.60
N TRP A 330 12.20 21.95 -12.96
CA TRP A 330 12.09 23.38 -13.28
C TRP A 330 13.23 24.22 -12.68
N TRP A 331 14.22 23.57 -12.04
CA TRP A 331 15.40 24.18 -11.41
C TRP A 331 16.67 23.93 -12.23
N LYS A 332 17.73 24.61 -11.88
CA LYS A 332 19.00 24.72 -12.61
C LYS A 332 19.66 23.36 -12.89
N GLU A 333 19.73 22.49 -11.91
CA GLU A 333 20.47 21.23 -12.01
C GLU A 333 19.68 20.12 -12.74
N GLY A 334 18.35 20.24 -12.84
CA GLY A 334 17.49 19.28 -13.50
C GLY A 334 17.05 18.11 -12.61
N MET A 335 16.42 17.13 -13.23
CA MET A 335 15.77 16.00 -12.57
C MET A 335 16.73 15.24 -11.65
N ASP A 336 16.25 14.89 -10.46
CA ASP A 336 17.00 14.15 -9.43
C ASP A 336 18.35 14.79 -9.08
N ARG A 337 18.39 16.11 -8.97
CA ARG A 337 19.58 16.86 -8.58
C ARG A 337 19.24 18.05 -7.69
N ALA A 338 20.21 18.46 -6.85
CA ALA A 338 20.20 19.62 -5.97
C ALA A 338 19.23 19.53 -4.77
N TYR A 339 18.43 18.47 -4.63
CA TYR A 339 17.51 18.34 -3.51
C TYR A 339 18.15 18.56 -2.14
N PRO A 340 17.53 19.30 -1.23
CA PRO A 340 16.21 19.92 -1.29
C PRO A 340 16.21 21.39 -1.72
N LYS A 341 17.30 21.92 -2.27
CA LYS A 341 17.40 23.33 -2.68
C LYS A 341 17.29 23.47 -4.19
N TYR A 342 16.40 24.35 -4.63
CA TYR A 342 16.17 24.64 -6.03
C TYR A 342 16.70 26.06 -6.34
N GLU A 343 17.52 26.18 -7.37
CA GLU A 343 18.08 27.45 -7.85
C GLU A 343 17.51 27.81 -9.21
N GLU A 344 17.48 29.11 -9.49
CA GLU A 344 17.07 29.64 -10.77
C GLU A 344 18.03 29.17 -11.89
N PRO A 345 17.53 28.62 -13.00
CA PRO A 345 18.38 28.10 -14.08
C PRO A 345 19.30 29.18 -14.73
N TYR A 346 18.75 30.36 -14.93
CA TYR A 346 19.43 31.54 -15.46
C TYR A 346 18.71 32.83 -14.98
N PRO A 347 19.35 33.98 -14.95
CA PRO A 347 18.72 35.23 -14.48
C PRO A 347 17.41 35.53 -15.23
N GLY A 348 16.31 35.66 -14.49
CA GLY A 348 14.97 35.91 -15.02
C GLY A 348 14.17 34.67 -15.41
N ALA A 349 14.73 33.48 -15.29
CA ALA A 349 14.04 32.22 -15.61
C ALA A 349 12.77 32.04 -14.79
N TRP A 350 12.80 32.36 -13.51
CA TRP A 350 11.63 32.21 -12.65
C TRP A 350 10.50 33.20 -12.96
N VAL A 351 10.87 34.42 -13.40
CA VAL A 351 9.89 35.39 -13.93
C VAL A 351 9.24 34.83 -15.21
N GLU A 352 10.04 34.25 -16.08
CA GLU A 352 9.55 33.59 -17.31
C GLU A 352 8.63 32.40 -17.00
N LEU A 353 9.00 31.53 -16.06
CA LEU A 353 8.16 30.40 -15.65
C LEU A 353 6.81 30.88 -15.10
N LYS A 354 6.81 31.88 -14.21
CA LYS A 354 5.58 32.47 -13.65
C LYS A 354 4.67 33.01 -14.77
N ALA A 355 5.26 33.77 -15.69
CA ALA A 355 4.52 34.40 -16.80
C ALA A 355 3.88 33.30 -17.71
N ASN A 356 4.59 32.23 -18.00
CA ASN A 356 4.07 31.15 -18.85
C ASN A 356 3.07 30.24 -18.12
N ILE A 357 3.18 30.04 -16.80
CA ILE A 357 2.12 29.42 -15.98
C ILE A 357 0.83 30.25 -16.07
N ALA A 358 0.93 31.57 -15.90
CA ALA A 358 -0.21 32.48 -16.03
C ALA A 358 -0.81 32.44 -17.44
N GLU A 359 0.01 32.34 -18.50
CA GLU A 359 -0.46 32.23 -19.88
C GLU A 359 -1.20 30.91 -20.13
N VAL A 360 -0.69 29.77 -19.62
CA VAL A 360 -1.41 28.48 -19.69
C VAL A 360 -2.77 28.60 -19.00
N ARG A 361 -2.82 29.20 -17.81
CA ARG A 361 -4.06 29.43 -17.07
C ARG A 361 -5.04 30.34 -17.84
N ARG A 362 -4.55 31.41 -18.46
CA ARG A 362 -5.36 32.32 -19.28
C ARG A 362 -6.00 31.59 -20.47
N ARG A 363 -5.35 30.55 -21.01
CA ARG A 363 -5.90 29.68 -22.06
C ARG A 363 -6.84 28.59 -21.55
N GLY A 364 -7.09 28.52 -20.24
CA GLY A 364 -7.97 27.54 -19.62
C GLY A 364 -7.27 26.25 -19.19
N GLY A 365 -5.94 26.23 -19.16
CA GLY A 365 -5.15 25.09 -18.67
C GLY A 365 -4.73 25.22 -17.22
N HIS A 366 -4.09 24.17 -16.71
CA HIS A 366 -3.58 24.09 -15.34
C HIS A 366 -2.15 23.59 -15.31
N VAL A 367 -1.39 24.04 -14.30
CA VAL A 367 0.00 23.65 -14.11
C VAL A 367 0.21 23.13 -12.69
N ILE A 368 0.73 21.90 -12.60
CA ILE A 368 1.17 21.26 -11.37
C ILE A 368 2.69 21.38 -11.31
N LEU A 369 3.23 21.90 -10.20
CA LEU A 369 4.67 21.89 -9.93
C LEU A 369 5.01 20.85 -8.85
N GLU A 370 6.09 20.13 -9.09
CA GLU A 370 6.63 19.10 -8.20
C GLU A 370 7.79 19.66 -7.37
N CYS A 371 7.88 19.24 -6.10
CA CYS A 371 9.12 19.21 -5.34
C CYS A 371 9.36 17.82 -4.74
N ASN A 372 10.61 17.38 -4.72
CA ASN A 372 10.97 16.12 -4.09
C ASN A 372 11.01 16.25 -2.57
N CYS A 373 10.34 15.32 -1.87
CA CYS A 373 10.21 15.38 -0.42
C CYS A 373 10.88 14.21 0.29
N HIS A 374 11.71 13.46 -0.42
CA HIS A 374 12.24 12.18 0.03
C HIS A 374 13.76 12.10 -0.05
N MET A 375 14.34 12.59 -1.14
CA MET A 375 15.75 12.45 -1.45
C MET A 375 16.57 13.68 -1.04
N VAL A 376 17.84 13.43 -0.72
CA VAL A 376 18.86 14.46 -0.52
C VAL A 376 19.99 14.25 -1.51
N ASP A 377 20.37 15.30 -2.26
CA ASP A 377 21.50 15.21 -3.18
C ASP A 377 22.83 15.19 -2.38
N PRO A 378 23.65 14.13 -2.50
CA PRO A 378 24.92 14.04 -1.78
C PRO A 378 25.91 15.14 -2.13
N SER A 379 25.75 15.80 -3.28
CA SER A 379 26.61 16.91 -3.68
C SER A 379 26.14 18.27 -3.13
N SER A 380 24.93 18.34 -2.56
CA SER A 380 24.36 19.58 -2.04
C SER A 380 25.05 20.05 -0.75
N ASP A 381 25.03 21.37 -0.53
CA ASP A 381 25.49 21.94 0.74
C ASP A 381 24.60 21.56 1.91
N PHE A 382 23.31 21.31 1.65
CA PHE A 382 22.40 20.78 2.65
C PHE A 382 22.87 19.40 3.18
N TYR A 383 23.25 18.49 2.27
CA TYR A 383 23.77 17.18 2.68
C TYR A 383 25.06 17.33 3.51
N LYS A 384 25.99 18.16 3.06
CA LYS A 384 27.27 18.39 3.77
C LYS A 384 27.04 18.95 5.18
N ALA A 385 26.07 19.86 5.33
CA ALA A 385 25.76 20.50 6.61
C ALA A 385 24.90 19.64 7.55
N HIS A 386 23.91 18.92 7.01
CA HIS A 386 22.81 18.32 7.78
C HIS A 386 22.57 16.83 7.51
N GLY A 387 23.28 16.21 6.56
CA GLY A 387 23.02 14.82 6.17
C GLY A 387 23.04 13.84 7.36
N LYS A 388 24.03 13.96 8.25
CA LYS A 388 24.14 13.09 9.43
C LYS A 388 22.94 13.20 10.38
N ASP A 389 22.26 14.35 10.42
CA ASP A 389 21.19 14.67 11.36
C ASP A 389 19.79 14.37 10.84
N VAL A 390 19.63 14.25 9.49
CA VAL A 390 18.30 14.12 8.89
C VAL A 390 18.07 12.79 8.15
N LEU A 391 19.13 12.03 7.86
CA LEU A 391 18.99 10.85 6.99
C LEU A 391 18.52 9.61 7.72
N ILE A 392 17.74 8.78 7.02
CA ILE A 392 17.38 7.44 7.47
C ILE A 392 18.65 6.62 7.72
N ARG A 393 18.73 6.01 8.90
CA ARG A 393 19.74 5.00 9.24
C ARG A 393 19.15 3.60 9.10
N THR A 394 19.89 2.73 8.43
CA THR A 394 19.56 1.30 8.36
C THR A 394 19.79 0.64 9.71
N ILE A 395 19.42 -0.62 9.85
CA ILE A 395 19.69 -1.41 11.07
C ILE A 395 21.18 -1.50 11.40
N ASN A 396 22.04 -1.39 10.41
CA ASN A 396 23.52 -1.41 10.57
C ASN A 396 24.12 -0.02 10.83
N GLY A 397 23.29 1.04 10.90
CA GLY A 397 23.74 2.42 11.08
C GLY A 397 24.11 3.15 9.78
N ASP A 398 24.10 2.48 8.64
CA ASP A 398 24.40 3.08 7.34
C ASP A 398 23.26 4.01 6.86
N GLU A 399 23.58 4.89 5.92
CA GLU A 399 22.58 5.69 5.23
C GLU A 399 21.80 4.84 4.21
N HIS A 400 20.48 4.94 4.23
CA HIS A 400 19.65 4.32 3.19
C HIS A 400 19.76 5.11 1.89
N ARG A 401 20.32 4.51 0.84
CA ARG A 401 20.62 5.15 -0.45
C ARG A 401 20.06 4.36 -1.63
N PRO A 402 18.75 4.47 -1.93
CA PRO A 402 18.19 3.90 -3.15
C PRO A 402 18.76 4.57 -4.41
N SER A 403 18.74 3.82 -5.51
CA SER A 403 19.22 4.29 -6.80
C SER A 403 18.09 4.89 -7.63
N PHE A 404 18.30 6.11 -8.14
CA PHE A 404 17.41 6.77 -9.09
C PHE A 404 18.21 7.18 -10.32
N VAL A 405 18.23 6.31 -11.35
CA VAL A 405 18.99 6.56 -12.57
C VAL A 405 18.10 6.40 -13.79
N TYR A 406 18.08 7.47 -14.58
CA TYR A 406 17.60 7.35 -15.95
C TYR A 406 18.74 6.89 -16.85
N PRO A 407 18.49 5.98 -17.81
CA PRO A 407 19.51 5.56 -18.78
C PRO A 407 20.04 6.76 -19.56
N GLY A 408 21.37 6.86 -19.66
CA GLY A 408 22.07 7.77 -20.55
C GLY A 408 22.75 7.01 -21.68
N PHE A 409 23.66 7.67 -22.41
CA PHE A 409 24.41 7.04 -23.51
C PHE A 409 25.62 6.20 -23.05
N GLY A 410 26.00 6.26 -21.77
CA GLY A 410 27.21 5.64 -21.28
C GLY A 410 26.95 4.26 -20.67
N GLU A 411 27.51 3.20 -21.26
CA GLU A 411 27.41 1.82 -20.78
C GLU A 411 28.04 1.66 -19.40
N PHE A 412 29.18 2.26 -19.14
CA PHE A 412 29.84 2.20 -17.83
C PHE A 412 28.92 2.73 -16.72
N ARG A 413 28.27 3.88 -16.94
CA ARG A 413 27.33 4.44 -15.96
C ARG A 413 26.07 3.60 -15.84
N ALA A 414 25.55 3.04 -16.94
CA ALA A 414 24.41 2.14 -16.89
C ALA A 414 24.68 0.90 -16.04
N GLN A 415 25.90 0.37 -16.12
CA GLN A 415 26.30 -0.84 -15.39
C GLN A 415 26.74 -0.55 -13.94
N TYR A 416 27.53 0.51 -13.70
CA TYR A 416 28.24 0.72 -12.43
C TYR A 416 27.95 2.06 -11.77
N GLY A 417 27.32 2.99 -12.44
CA GLY A 417 27.27 4.38 -12.06
C GLY A 417 25.90 4.87 -11.64
N ALA A 418 25.05 3.99 -11.12
CA ALA A 418 23.78 4.41 -10.56
C ALA A 418 23.99 5.47 -9.47
N ARG A 419 23.42 6.66 -9.67
CA ARG A 419 23.46 7.69 -8.66
C ARG A 419 22.55 7.29 -7.51
N GLN A 420 23.13 7.19 -6.32
CA GLN A 420 22.43 6.85 -5.10
C GLN A 420 22.09 8.12 -4.32
N PHE A 421 20.83 8.26 -3.93
CA PHE A 421 20.35 9.39 -3.14
C PHE A 421 19.99 8.91 -1.74
N PRO A 422 20.65 9.42 -0.69
CA PRO A 422 20.20 9.16 0.66
C PRO A 422 18.82 9.74 0.89
N VAL A 423 18.02 9.04 1.70
CA VAL A 423 16.64 9.37 2.01
C VAL A 423 16.58 10.07 3.36
N ALA A 424 15.88 11.19 3.41
CA ALA A 424 15.64 11.90 4.65
C ALA A 424 14.50 11.27 5.48
N CYS A 425 14.65 11.33 6.80
CA CYS A 425 13.67 10.85 7.76
C CYS A 425 12.68 11.95 8.14
N SER A 426 11.40 11.68 7.99
CA SER A 426 10.33 12.58 8.47
C SER A 426 10.30 12.75 9.99
N GLY A 427 11.06 11.92 10.72
CA GLY A 427 11.27 12.05 12.17
C GLY A 427 12.12 13.26 12.59
N THR A 428 12.56 14.12 11.66
CA THR A 428 13.32 15.32 11.99
C THR A 428 12.52 16.58 11.63
N ALA A 429 12.44 17.54 12.56
CA ALA A 429 11.77 18.82 12.33
C ALA A 429 12.45 19.59 11.20
N LEU A 430 13.78 19.60 11.17
CA LEU A 430 14.57 20.27 10.13
C LEU A 430 14.17 19.80 8.72
N TRP A 431 13.99 18.49 8.52
CA TRP A 431 13.57 17.99 7.21
C TRP A 431 12.15 18.43 6.85
N ARG A 432 11.20 18.28 7.79
CA ARG A 432 9.82 18.70 7.56
C ARG A 432 9.70 20.19 7.25
N ASP A 433 10.48 21.04 7.96
CA ASP A 433 10.51 22.48 7.70
C ASP A 433 11.17 22.81 6.37
N THR A 434 12.23 22.09 6.00
CA THR A 434 12.90 22.25 4.71
C THR A 434 11.96 21.92 3.56
N VAL A 435 11.25 20.80 3.61
CA VAL A 435 10.26 20.43 2.59
C VAL A 435 9.11 21.44 2.53
N PHE A 436 8.64 21.90 3.67
CA PHE A 436 7.58 22.91 3.72
C PHE A 436 8.00 24.22 3.08
N SER A 437 9.24 24.66 3.29
CA SER A 437 9.78 25.86 2.65
C SER A 437 9.79 25.78 1.11
N GLN A 438 9.87 24.57 0.54
CA GLN A 438 9.76 24.40 -0.92
C GLN A 438 8.32 24.60 -1.42
N LEU A 439 7.31 24.22 -0.64
CA LEU A 439 5.92 24.52 -0.98
C LEU A 439 5.69 26.06 -0.98
N GLU A 440 6.22 26.76 0.03
CA GLU A 440 6.15 28.22 0.10
C GLU A 440 6.91 28.87 -1.07
N LEU A 441 8.09 28.37 -1.40
CA LEU A 441 8.86 28.85 -2.56
C LEU A 441 8.04 28.73 -3.86
N MET A 442 7.50 27.53 -4.14
CA MET A 442 6.71 27.31 -5.35
C MET A 442 5.48 28.21 -5.40
N GLN A 443 4.75 28.34 -4.30
CA GLN A 443 3.56 29.17 -4.24
C GLN A 443 3.88 30.65 -4.42
N ASN A 444 4.84 31.18 -3.66
CA ASN A 444 5.13 32.61 -3.63
C ASN A 444 5.82 33.10 -4.92
N THR A 445 6.64 32.20 -5.52
CA THR A 445 7.40 32.54 -6.73
C THR A 445 6.58 32.36 -7.99
N PHE A 446 5.87 31.23 -8.15
CA PHE A 446 5.27 30.81 -9.42
C PHE A 446 3.74 30.83 -9.43
N ASP A 447 3.11 30.70 -8.26
CA ASP A 447 1.64 30.55 -8.11
C ASP A 447 1.05 29.46 -9.01
N PRO A 448 1.52 28.18 -8.93
CA PRO A 448 0.98 27.08 -9.73
C PRO A 448 -0.46 26.77 -9.34
N ASP A 449 -1.14 25.95 -10.16
CA ASP A 449 -2.52 25.52 -9.85
C ASP A 449 -2.58 24.39 -8.83
N CYS A 450 -1.49 23.65 -8.64
CA CYS A 450 -1.34 22.62 -7.63
C CYS A 450 0.09 22.49 -7.13
N LEU A 451 0.26 22.26 -5.83
CA LEU A 451 1.52 21.93 -5.19
C LEU A 451 1.61 20.40 -5.05
N PHE A 452 2.67 19.80 -5.62
CA PHE A 452 2.87 18.36 -5.61
C PHE A 452 4.11 18.00 -4.79
N VAL A 453 3.91 17.13 -3.79
CA VAL A 453 4.99 16.58 -2.94
C VAL A 453 5.31 15.15 -3.40
N ASP A 454 6.44 15.00 -4.09
CA ASP A 454 6.86 13.75 -4.69
C ASP A 454 7.40 12.76 -3.66
N CYS A 455 7.16 11.44 -3.88
CA CYS A 455 7.64 10.33 -3.04
C CYS A 455 7.22 10.40 -1.56
N TYR A 456 6.18 11.11 -1.19
CA TYR A 456 5.83 11.36 0.21
C TYR A 456 4.51 10.72 0.67
N GLY A 457 3.72 10.19 -0.26
CA GLY A 457 2.40 9.57 0.02
C GLY A 457 2.44 8.22 0.73
N ALA A 458 3.60 7.55 0.73
CA ALA A 458 3.82 6.29 1.43
C ALA A 458 5.09 6.34 2.29
N ALA A 459 5.19 5.43 3.26
CA ALA A 459 6.42 5.27 4.05
C ALA A 459 7.62 4.94 3.14
N PRO A 460 8.84 5.29 3.54
CA PRO A 460 10.04 4.80 2.87
C PRO A 460 10.09 3.27 2.84
N THR A 461 10.79 2.73 1.85
CA THR A 461 11.02 1.29 1.74
C THR A 461 11.88 0.75 2.89
N GLN A 462 12.63 1.62 3.56
CA GLN A 462 13.51 1.31 4.68
C GLN A 462 13.03 2.09 5.92
N PRO A 463 12.73 1.40 7.04
CA PRO A 463 12.52 2.07 8.32
C PRO A 463 13.79 2.78 8.82
N CYS A 464 13.62 3.81 9.63
CA CYS A 464 14.75 4.54 10.23
C CYS A 464 15.07 3.99 11.63
N PHE A 465 16.32 3.58 11.83
CA PHE A 465 16.83 3.08 13.10
C PHE A 465 17.61 4.12 13.91
N SER A 466 17.51 5.40 13.56
CA SER A 466 18.18 6.47 14.32
C SER A 466 17.45 6.76 15.63
N ASP A 467 18.16 6.66 16.73
CA ASP A 467 17.64 7.05 18.06
C ASP A 467 17.55 8.57 18.27
N ALA A 468 18.26 9.34 17.44
CA ALA A 468 18.32 10.80 17.52
C ALA A 468 17.11 11.52 16.93
N HIS A 469 16.27 10.80 16.17
CA HIS A 469 15.08 11.36 15.52
C HIS A 469 13.87 11.31 16.48
N GLU A 470 12.83 12.11 16.20
CA GLU A 470 11.64 12.24 17.08
C GLU A 470 10.87 10.93 17.30
N HIS A 471 10.99 9.95 16.39
CA HIS A 471 10.42 8.63 16.61
C HIS A 471 11.22 7.79 17.60
N GLY A 472 12.43 8.25 18.00
CA GLY A 472 13.34 7.50 18.86
C GLY A 472 13.70 6.13 18.26
N PRO A 473 13.93 5.10 19.08
CA PRO A 473 14.24 3.76 18.61
C PRO A 473 13.06 3.02 17.96
N ARG A 474 11.90 3.66 17.89
CA ARG A 474 10.65 3.06 17.46
C ARG A 474 10.46 3.24 15.95
N ILE A 475 10.95 2.28 15.18
CA ILE A 475 10.90 2.28 13.71
C ILE A 475 9.47 2.28 13.15
N ASP A 476 8.49 1.88 13.93
CA ASP A 476 7.07 1.88 13.58
C ASP A 476 6.43 3.28 13.59
N ARG A 477 7.16 4.33 14.04
CA ARG A 477 6.64 5.69 14.25
C ARG A 477 7.05 6.74 13.20
N GLU A 478 7.64 6.33 12.09
CA GLU A 478 8.00 7.29 11.02
C GLU A 478 6.77 8.01 10.49
N TRP A 479 5.68 7.28 10.24
CA TRP A 479 4.46 7.90 9.72
C TRP A 479 3.80 8.89 10.69
N PRO A 480 3.63 8.63 11.97
CA PRO A 480 3.20 9.65 12.94
C PRO A 480 4.01 10.97 12.86
N CYS A 481 5.31 10.90 12.55
CA CYS A 481 6.14 12.08 12.34
C CYS A 481 5.84 12.74 10.99
N ARG A 482 5.68 11.99 9.92
CA ARG A 482 5.34 12.47 8.58
C ARG A 482 3.96 13.15 8.56
N ARG A 483 3.02 12.66 9.35
CA ARG A 483 1.70 13.26 9.53
C ARG A 483 1.77 14.73 9.94
N LYS A 484 2.73 15.12 10.79
CA LYS A 484 2.95 16.51 11.19
C LYS A 484 3.18 17.44 9.98
N PHE A 485 3.93 16.95 8.97
CA PHE A 485 4.11 17.69 7.73
C PHE A 485 2.80 17.77 6.93
N PHE A 486 2.10 16.66 6.75
CA PHE A 486 0.85 16.65 5.99
C PHE A 486 -0.24 17.51 6.62
N ASP A 487 -0.37 17.51 7.96
CA ASP A 487 -1.31 18.38 8.69
C ASP A 487 -1.01 19.87 8.37
N ARG A 488 0.25 20.27 8.41
CA ARG A 488 0.68 21.64 8.09
C ARG A 488 0.51 21.99 6.61
N ALA A 489 0.93 21.10 5.71
CA ALA A 489 0.88 21.32 4.26
C ALA A 489 -0.58 21.39 3.77
N ALA A 490 -1.46 20.52 4.26
CA ALA A 490 -2.86 20.55 3.91
C ALA A 490 -3.55 21.83 4.42
N ALA A 491 -3.30 22.23 5.67
CA ALA A 491 -3.84 23.48 6.22
C ALA A 491 -3.36 24.72 5.44
N TYR A 492 -2.08 24.75 5.04
CA TYR A 492 -1.53 25.79 4.19
C TYR A 492 -2.23 25.85 2.84
N CYS A 493 -2.32 24.72 2.15
CA CYS A 493 -2.95 24.61 0.83
C CYS A 493 -4.44 24.98 0.88
N ASP A 494 -5.16 24.61 1.94
CA ASP A 494 -6.56 25.03 2.15
C ASP A 494 -6.66 26.56 2.32
N GLY A 495 -5.77 27.15 3.10
CA GLY A 495 -5.71 28.61 3.32
C GLY A 495 -5.51 29.40 2.04
N ILE A 496 -4.67 28.92 1.14
CA ILE A 496 -4.40 29.56 -0.16
C ILE A 496 -5.34 29.04 -1.28
N ARG A 497 -6.24 28.10 -0.97
CA ARG A 497 -7.20 27.48 -1.91
C ARG A 497 -6.53 26.78 -3.10
N LYS A 498 -5.42 26.11 -2.86
CA LYS A 498 -4.69 25.33 -3.86
C LYS A 498 -4.78 23.82 -3.53
N PRO A 499 -4.91 22.95 -4.53
CA PRO A 499 -4.75 21.53 -4.33
C PRO A 499 -3.36 21.15 -3.82
N LEU A 500 -3.32 20.24 -2.85
CA LEU A 500 -2.14 19.45 -2.51
C LEU A 500 -2.27 18.08 -3.17
N ALA A 501 -1.19 17.58 -3.74
CA ALA A 501 -1.15 16.25 -4.33
C ALA A 501 0.16 15.54 -4.00
N THR A 502 0.19 14.22 -4.14
CA THR A 502 1.38 13.40 -3.88
C THR A 502 1.43 12.17 -4.79
N GLU A 503 2.55 11.47 -4.74
CA GLU A 503 2.74 10.16 -5.38
C GLU A 503 2.42 9.02 -4.40
N ILE A 504 2.01 7.87 -4.93
CA ILE A 504 1.67 6.60 -4.25
C ILE A 504 0.35 6.66 -3.49
N ALA A 505 -0.61 5.86 -3.95
CA ALA A 505 -1.93 5.78 -3.36
C ALA A 505 -1.92 4.96 -2.08
N THR A 506 -2.11 5.68 -0.97
CA THR A 506 -2.42 5.11 0.34
C THR A 506 -3.69 5.78 0.89
N ASP A 507 -4.40 5.08 1.74
CA ASP A 507 -5.57 5.60 2.45
C ASP A 507 -5.26 6.89 3.22
N ILE A 508 -4.04 6.99 3.75
CA ILE A 508 -3.59 8.14 4.53
C ILE A 508 -3.30 9.34 3.61
N ALA A 509 -2.52 9.12 2.53
CA ALA A 509 -2.27 10.18 1.54
C ALA A 509 -3.60 10.73 0.97
N ALA A 510 -4.58 9.84 0.76
CA ALA A 510 -5.92 10.18 0.30
C ALA A 510 -6.67 11.12 1.25
N SER A 511 -6.37 11.08 2.56
CA SER A 511 -6.96 11.97 3.56
C SER A 511 -6.42 13.41 3.50
N TYR A 512 -5.25 13.63 2.89
CA TYR A 512 -4.57 14.92 2.85
C TYR A 512 -4.57 15.60 1.49
N THR A 513 -4.77 14.83 0.41
CA THR A 513 -4.59 15.31 -0.95
C THR A 513 -5.90 15.34 -1.73
N GLN A 514 -5.97 16.19 -2.76
CA GLN A 514 -7.15 16.25 -3.63
C GLN A 514 -7.10 15.20 -4.75
N PHE A 515 -5.91 14.78 -5.16
CA PHE A 515 -5.66 13.65 -6.05
C PHE A 515 -4.30 13.03 -5.76
N ILE A 516 -4.10 11.81 -6.22
CA ILE A 516 -2.87 11.06 -6.01
C ILE A 516 -2.34 10.56 -7.36
N HIS A 517 -1.07 10.82 -7.61
CA HIS A 517 -0.33 10.18 -8.67
C HIS A 517 0.05 8.76 -8.25
N CYS A 518 -0.54 7.78 -8.88
CA CYS A 518 -0.31 6.39 -8.53
C CYS A 518 0.96 5.87 -9.19
N GLY A 519 2.06 5.87 -8.46
CA GLY A 519 3.40 5.65 -9.01
C GLY A 519 3.71 4.26 -9.51
N LEU A 520 3.01 3.20 -9.15
CA LEU A 520 3.47 1.84 -9.43
C LEU A 520 2.34 0.89 -9.84
N GLY A 521 2.55 0.19 -10.95
CA GLY A 521 1.99 -1.13 -11.17
C GLY A 521 0.61 -1.24 -11.84
N PHE A 522 0.03 -0.17 -12.42
CA PHE A 522 -1.25 -0.27 -13.13
C PHE A 522 -1.13 -0.53 -14.63
N ALA A 523 0.09 -0.62 -15.11
CA ALA A 523 0.33 -0.80 -16.52
C ALA A 523 -0.26 -2.09 -17.06
N ASP A 524 -0.24 -3.15 -16.27
CA ASP A 524 -0.75 -4.46 -16.68
C ASP A 524 -2.03 -4.86 -15.96
N LEU A 525 -3.16 -4.33 -16.39
CA LEU A 525 -4.50 -4.79 -16.02
C LEU A 525 -4.95 -5.92 -16.97
N SER A 526 -4.03 -6.81 -17.33
CA SER A 526 -4.38 -8.00 -18.11
C SER A 526 -5.17 -8.99 -17.25
N PRO A 527 -5.95 -9.89 -17.85
CA PRO A 527 -6.69 -10.90 -17.12
C PRO A 527 -5.82 -11.86 -16.30
N ASN A 528 -4.53 -11.99 -16.67
CA ASN A 528 -3.55 -12.80 -15.97
C ASN A 528 -2.81 -12.00 -14.88
N SER A 529 -3.02 -10.69 -14.85
CA SER A 529 -2.52 -9.83 -13.79
C SER A 529 -3.35 -10.05 -12.53
N GLU A 530 -2.69 -10.20 -11.40
CA GLU A 530 -3.36 -10.23 -10.10
C GLU A 530 -3.80 -8.84 -9.62
N GLN A 531 -3.55 -7.79 -10.40
CA GLN A 531 -3.96 -6.42 -10.04
C GLN A 531 -5.48 -6.30 -9.99
N PHE A 532 -5.96 -5.74 -8.91
CA PHE A 532 -7.39 -5.58 -8.65
C PHE A 532 -7.72 -4.18 -8.12
N PRO A 533 -7.67 -3.16 -8.97
CA PRO A 533 -7.89 -1.76 -8.55
C PRO A 533 -9.26 -1.50 -7.92
N ALA A 534 -10.23 -2.38 -8.17
CA ALA A 534 -11.53 -2.31 -7.53
C ALA A 534 -11.45 -2.32 -6.00
N LEU A 535 -10.42 -2.97 -5.40
CA LEU A 535 -10.27 -3.04 -3.96
C LEU A 535 -10.17 -1.63 -3.34
N PHE A 536 -9.23 -0.80 -3.80
CA PHE A 536 -9.07 0.57 -3.32
C PHE A 536 -10.18 1.49 -3.81
N ARG A 537 -10.57 1.36 -5.10
CA ARG A 537 -11.60 2.21 -5.72
C ARG A 537 -12.98 2.04 -5.09
N TYR A 538 -13.31 0.86 -4.59
CA TYR A 538 -14.55 0.59 -3.86
C TYR A 538 -14.48 1.09 -2.42
N THR A 539 -13.32 0.91 -1.76
CA THR A 539 -13.12 1.37 -0.37
C THR A 539 -13.11 2.88 -0.27
N PHE A 540 -12.45 3.58 -1.21
CA PHE A 540 -12.30 5.04 -1.24
C PHE A 540 -12.71 5.62 -2.61
N PRO A 541 -14.00 5.54 -2.97
CA PRO A 541 -14.47 5.90 -4.32
C PRO A 541 -14.31 7.38 -4.67
N GLU A 542 -14.21 8.27 -3.68
CA GLU A 542 -14.02 9.71 -3.85
C GLU A 542 -12.59 10.10 -4.21
N VAL A 543 -11.63 9.20 -4.00
CA VAL A 543 -10.21 9.49 -4.23
C VAL A 543 -9.93 9.49 -5.73
N ILE A 544 -9.41 10.61 -6.23
CA ILE A 544 -8.93 10.70 -7.61
C ILE A 544 -7.53 10.14 -7.67
N VAL A 545 -7.33 9.12 -8.49
CA VAL A 545 -6.03 8.49 -8.73
C VAL A 545 -5.70 8.52 -10.21
N SER A 546 -4.41 8.65 -10.53
CA SER A 546 -3.93 8.50 -11.90
C SER A 546 -3.12 7.23 -12.06
N ASN A 547 -2.94 6.85 -13.31
CA ASN A 547 -2.09 5.74 -13.71
C ASN A 547 -0.71 6.26 -14.11
N ARG A 548 0.35 5.70 -13.53
CA ARG A 548 1.71 5.82 -14.04
C ARG A 548 2.10 4.50 -14.69
N GLY A 549 2.58 4.51 -15.92
CA GLY A 549 3.02 3.30 -16.60
C GLY A 549 2.23 3.00 -17.89
N VAL A 550 1.38 3.91 -18.35
CA VAL A 550 0.85 3.86 -19.70
C VAL A 550 1.71 4.77 -20.57
N ARG A 551 2.85 4.25 -20.96
CA ARG A 551 3.81 4.94 -21.79
C ARG A 551 3.52 4.72 -23.27
N ASN A 552 3.88 5.67 -24.11
CA ASN A 552 3.68 5.54 -25.55
C ASN A 552 4.55 4.44 -26.20
N ALA A 553 5.70 4.13 -25.60
CA ALA A 553 6.64 3.10 -26.11
C ALA A 553 6.29 1.68 -25.66
N GLU A 554 5.34 1.51 -24.75
CA GLU A 554 4.94 0.19 -24.28
C GLU A 554 3.96 -0.46 -25.27
N GLY A 555 4.17 -1.75 -25.54
CA GLY A 555 3.18 -2.56 -26.22
C GLY A 555 1.82 -2.49 -25.50
N GLU A 556 0.74 -2.63 -26.25
CA GLU A 556 -0.62 -2.63 -25.71
C GLU A 556 -1.06 -1.33 -24.97
N PHE A 557 -0.41 -0.18 -25.21
CA PHE A 557 -0.81 1.09 -24.58
C PHE A 557 -2.30 1.39 -24.75
N ALA A 558 -2.88 1.06 -25.90
CA ALA A 558 -4.30 1.27 -26.17
C ALA A 558 -5.20 0.46 -25.23
N LYS A 559 -4.82 -0.78 -24.91
CA LYS A 559 -5.51 -1.63 -23.94
C LYS A 559 -5.40 -1.04 -22.56
N LYS A 560 -4.19 -0.62 -22.13
CA LYS A 560 -3.94 -0.02 -20.82
C LYS A 560 -4.74 1.28 -20.61
N LEU A 561 -4.77 2.18 -21.62
CA LEU A 561 -5.59 3.40 -21.58
C LEU A 561 -7.09 3.09 -21.45
N ARG A 562 -7.60 2.08 -22.15
CA ARG A 562 -8.99 1.66 -22.04
C ARG A 562 -9.29 1.07 -20.65
N ASN A 563 -8.36 0.33 -20.04
CA ASN A 563 -8.50 -0.19 -18.69
C ASN A 563 -8.65 0.94 -17.66
N CYS A 564 -8.03 2.10 -17.87
CA CYS A 564 -8.23 3.26 -16.99
C CYS A 564 -9.69 3.70 -16.95
N LEU A 565 -10.43 3.61 -18.07
CA LEU A 565 -11.87 3.92 -18.09
C LEU A 565 -12.71 2.94 -17.27
N VAL A 566 -12.31 1.67 -17.23
CA VAL A 566 -13.03 0.65 -16.43
C VAL A 566 -13.01 1.00 -14.94
N TYR A 567 -11.90 1.56 -14.45
CA TYR A 567 -11.73 1.86 -13.02
C TYR A 567 -11.81 3.35 -12.66
N GLY A 568 -12.09 4.23 -13.64
CA GLY A 568 -12.17 5.68 -13.42
C GLY A 568 -10.82 6.30 -13.04
N ILE A 569 -9.72 5.73 -13.52
CA ILE A 569 -8.35 6.19 -13.28
C ILE A 569 -8.00 7.28 -14.29
N ARG A 570 -7.40 8.40 -13.84
CA ARG A 570 -7.01 9.52 -14.67
C ARG A 570 -5.75 9.20 -15.48
N PHE A 571 -5.57 9.88 -16.62
CA PHE A 571 -4.48 9.58 -17.56
C PHE A 571 -3.21 10.36 -17.19
N ASP A 572 -2.13 9.65 -16.94
CA ASP A 572 -0.78 10.21 -16.89
C ASP A 572 -0.10 9.98 -18.25
N ALA A 573 -0.03 11.01 -19.06
CA ALA A 573 0.63 10.95 -20.37
C ALA A 573 2.14 11.11 -20.19
N GLU A 574 2.84 9.98 -20.12
CA GLU A 574 4.29 9.89 -19.99
C GLU A 574 4.92 9.51 -21.34
N LEU A 575 5.31 10.52 -22.14
CA LEU A 575 5.85 10.32 -23.48
C LEU A 575 7.38 10.31 -23.47
N TYR A 576 7.99 9.24 -23.97
CA TYR A 576 9.44 9.07 -24.05
C TYR A 576 10.13 9.38 -22.70
N VAL A 577 9.65 8.76 -21.63
CA VAL A 577 10.13 9.01 -20.27
C VAL A 577 10.05 10.50 -19.90
N CYS A 578 8.88 11.10 -20.12
CA CYS A 578 8.56 12.52 -19.85
C CYS A 578 9.38 13.56 -20.66
N ARG A 579 10.03 13.16 -21.74
CA ARG A 579 10.91 14.03 -22.53
C ARG A 579 10.23 14.63 -23.77
N ARG A 580 8.99 14.27 -24.06
CA ARG A 580 8.25 14.76 -25.24
C ARG A 580 6.79 15.05 -24.88
N THR A 581 6.20 15.95 -25.63
CA THR A 581 4.77 16.24 -25.60
C THR A 581 3.99 15.15 -26.33
N ILE A 582 2.67 15.15 -26.14
CA ILE A 582 1.77 14.14 -26.72
C ILE A 582 1.81 14.12 -28.27
N ASP A 583 2.13 15.23 -28.92
CA ASP A 583 2.27 15.35 -30.37
C ASP A 583 3.39 14.46 -30.93
N ALA A 584 4.39 14.09 -30.12
CA ALA A 584 5.47 13.20 -30.54
C ALA A 584 5.04 11.74 -30.71
N ALA A 585 3.82 11.37 -30.30
CA ALA A 585 3.30 10.01 -30.37
C ALA A 585 1.85 10.01 -30.91
N PRO A 586 1.61 10.26 -32.23
CA PRO A 586 0.26 10.47 -32.78
C PRO A 586 -0.72 9.32 -32.53
N ALA A 587 -0.25 8.07 -32.62
CA ALA A 587 -1.10 6.90 -32.35
C ALA A 587 -1.56 6.83 -30.89
N TYR A 588 -0.67 7.16 -29.96
CA TYR A 588 -1.00 7.26 -28.54
C TYR A 588 -1.97 8.43 -28.28
N ALA A 589 -1.67 9.60 -28.86
CA ALA A 589 -2.48 10.81 -28.75
C ALA A 589 -3.92 10.61 -29.22
N ASP A 590 -4.10 9.87 -30.34
CA ASP A 590 -5.43 9.53 -30.84
C ASP A 590 -6.20 8.61 -29.88
N VAL A 591 -5.56 7.59 -29.32
CA VAL A 591 -6.22 6.69 -28.36
C VAL A 591 -6.59 7.40 -27.06
N ILE A 592 -5.66 8.16 -26.47
CA ILE A 592 -5.94 8.89 -25.23
C ILE A 592 -7.01 9.95 -25.45
N GLY A 593 -7.00 10.62 -26.60
CA GLY A 593 -8.03 11.59 -26.97
C GLY A 593 -9.44 10.99 -27.05
N ARG A 594 -9.56 9.78 -27.64
CA ARG A 594 -10.84 9.04 -27.62
C ARG A 594 -11.25 8.66 -26.19
N CYS A 595 -10.31 8.26 -25.37
CA CYS A 595 -10.59 7.93 -23.96
C CYS A 595 -11.04 9.16 -23.17
N CYS A 596 -10.39 10.31 -23.32
CA CYS A 596 -10.80 11.58 -22.72
C CYS A 596 -12.21 12.00 -23.13
N LYS A 597 -12.54 11.89 -24.44
CA LYS A 597 -13.89 12.16 -24.94
C LYS A 597 -14.94 11.26 -24.29
N LYS A 598 -14.63 9.98 -24.10
CA LYS A 598 -15.53 9.04 -23.40
C LYS A 598 -15.69 9.41 -21.92
N MET A 599 -14.60 9.73 -21.22
CA MET A 599 -14.65 10.16 -19.82
C MET A 599 -15.51 11.42 -19.67
N LYS A 600 -15.33 12.43 -20.51
CA LYS A 600 -16.14 13.67 -20.53
C LYS A 600 -17.60 13.40 -20.88
N LYS A 601 -17.88 12.51 -21.85
CA LYS A 601 -19.27 12.13 -22.22
C LYS A 601 -20.06 11.53 -21.04
N TYR A 602 -19.39 10.76 -20.20
CA TYR A 602 -19.99 10.12 -19.02
C TYR A 602 -19.56 10.82 -17.72
N GLY A 603 -19.35 12.16 -17.77
CA GLY A 603 -18.84 12.97 -16.67
C GLY A 603 -19.69 12.88 -15.41
N GLU A 604 -21.03 12.79 -15.52
CA GLU A 604 -21.93 12.59 -14.37
C GLU A 604 -21.57 11.36 -13.50
N PHE A 605 -20.87 10.36 -14.08
CA PHE A 605 -20.40 9.17 -13.39
C PHE A 605 -18.93 9.25 -12.99
N TYR A 606 -18.05 9.79 -13.87
CA TYR A 606 -16.60 9.83 -13.64
C TYR A 606 -16.15 11.00 -12.78
N PHE A 607 -16.85 12.15 -12.86
CA PHE A 607 -16.45 13.39 -12.20
C PHE A 607 -17.29 13.69 -10.97
N ASP A 608 -18.60 13.52 -11.07
CA ASP A 608 -19.55 13.79 -9.99
C ASP A 608 -20.01 12.54 -9.25
N GLY A 609 -19.85 11.39 -9.87
CA GLY A 609 -20.30 10.10 -9.36
C GLY A 609 -19.24 9.39 -8.52
N ARG A 610 -19.46 8.08 -8.29
CA ARG A 610 -18.55 7.24 -7.53
C ARG A 610 -18.44 5.84 -8.11
N PHE A 611 -17.23 5.27 -8.04
CA PHE A 611 -17.01 3.86 -8.38
C PHE A 611 -17.77 2.94 -7.40
N THR A 612 -18.32 1.85 -7.91
CA THR A 612 -19.03 0.84 -7.12
C THR A 612 -18.82 -0.55 -7.73
N VAL A 613 -19.27 -1.58 -7.05
CA VAL A 613 -19.38 -2.95 -7.57
C VAL A 613 -20.74 -3.50 -7.09
N ARG A 614 -21.75 -3.43 -7.93
CA ARG A 614 -23.09 -3.97 -7.67
C ARG A 614 -23.20 -5.41 -8.11
N ASP A 615 -22.67 -5.70 -9.31
CA ASP A 615 -22.65 -7.04 -9.87
C ASP A 615 -21.27 -7.67 -9.71
N ALA A 616 -21.16 -8.69 -8.85
CA ALA A 616 -19.96 -9.49 -8.65
C ALA A 616 -19.96 -10.80 -9.44
N SER A 617 -20.94 -11.01 -10.32
CA SER A 617 -21.03 -12.26 -11.11
C SER A 617 -19.77 -12.46 -11.96
N PRO A 618 -19.34 -13.71 -12.13
CA PRO A 618 -18.17 -14.05 -12.94
C PRO A 618 -18.31 -13.53 -14.38
N LEU A 619 -17.21 -13.00 -14.91
CA LEU A 619 -17.12 -12.55 -16.29
C LEU A 619 -16.36 -13.58 -17.14
N PRO A 620 -16.61 -13.60 -18.46
CA PRO A 620 -15.77 -14.37 -19.37
C PRO A 620 -14.30 -14.00 -19.24
N ALA A 621 -13.42 -14.96 -19.44
CA ALA A 621 -11.97 -14.72 -19.39
C ALA A 621 -11.58 -13.56 -20.31
N GLY A 622 -10.82 -12.63 -19.77
CA GLY A 622 -10.37 -11.45 -20.50
C GLY A 622 -11.32 -10.26 -20.49
N VAL A 623 -12.47 -10.34 -19.87
CA VAL A 623 -13.38 -9.21 -19.74
C VAL A 623 -13.21 -8.54 -18.37
N LEU A 624 -13.06 -7.21 -18.38
CA LEU A 624 -13.06 -6.36 -17.18
C LEU A 624 -14.39 -5.62 -17.07
N ARG A 625 -14.85 -5.38 -15.85
CA ARG A 625 -16.05 -4.60 -15.55
C ARG A 625 -15.74 -3.54 -14.51
N GLY A 626 -16.19 -2.32 -14.78
CA GLY A 626 -16.26 -1.24 -13.82
C GLY A 626 -17.69 -0.68 -13.77
N GLU A 627 -18.10 -0.27 -12.59
CA GLU A 627 -19.43 0.28 -12.36
C GLU A 627 -19.33 1.61 -11.62
N PHE A 628 -20.20 2.56 -12.00
CA PHE A 628 -20.21 3.91 -11.42
C PHE A 628 -21.64 4.36 -11.19
N LEU A 629 -21.92 4.81 -9.98
CA LEU A 629 -23.16 5.52 -9.68
C LEU A 629 -22.98 7.00 -10.01
N ASN A 630 -24.02 7.64 -10.55
CA ASN A 630 -24.08 9.08 -10.62
C ASN A 630 -24.18 9.68 -9.20
N LYS A 631 -24.14 11.01 -9.07
CA LYS A 631 -24.06 11.72 -7.78
C LYS A 631 -25.18 11.36 -6.81
N ASP A 632 -26.40 11.27 -7.29
CA ASP A 632 -27.61 10.96 -6.51
C ASP A 632 -27.89 9.45 -6.38
N GLY A 633 -27.11 8.61 -7.04
CA GLY A 633 -27.23 7.14 -6.98
C GLY A 633 -28.42 6.57 -7.77
N THR A 634 -29.08 7.38 -8.61
CA THR A 634 -30.28 6.99 -9.39
C THR A 634 -29.95 6.29 -10.69
N LYS A 635 -28.71 6.43 -11.20
CA LYS A 635 -28.26 5.80 -12.44
C LYS A 635 -26.96 5.05 -12.22
N LEU A 636 -26.81 3.95 -12.94
CA LEU A 636 -25.60 3.10 -12.95
C LEU A 636 -25.00 3.09 -14.36
N LEU A 637 -23.73 3.48 -14.47
CA LEU A 637 -22.92 3.26 -15.64
C LEU A 637 -22.12 1.96 -15.47
N THR A 638 -22.32 0.99 -16.37
CA THR A 638 -21.50 -0.21 -16.48
C THR A 638 -20.54 -0.06 -17.65
N VAL A 639 -19.25 -0.23 -17.41
CA VAL A 639 -18.18 -0.20 -18.40
C VAL A 639 -17.57 -1.58 -18.52
N LEU A 640 -17.62 -2.18 -19.71
CA LEU A 640 -16.98 -3.46 -19.99
C LEU A 640 -15.83 -3.26 -20.97
N HIS A 641 -14.72 -3.93 -20.77
CA HIS A 641 -13.59 -3.99 -21.70
C HIS A 641 -13.18 -5.43 -21.97
N ASN A 642 -13.26 -5.86 -23.19
CA ASN A 642 -12.72 -7.15 -23.59
C ASN A 642 -11.23 -7.01 -23.91
N THR A 643 -10.36 -7.40 -23.00
CA THR A 643 -8.90 -7.37 -23.17
C THR A 643 -8.37 -8.62 -23.85
N GLY A 644 -9.23 -9.61 -24.12
CA GLY A 644 -8.90 -10.87 -24.80
C GLY A 644 -8.71 -10.70 -26.32
N ARG A 645 -8.32 -11.78 -26.97
CA ARG A 645 -8.07 -11.83 -28.43
C ARG A 645 -9.28 -12.30 -29.25
N LYS A 646 -10.35 -12.76 -28.59
CA LYS A 646 -11.58 -13.25 -29.22
C LYS A 646 -12.78 -12.45 -28.73
N THR A 647 -13.85 -12.41 -29.50
CA THR A 647 -15.14 -11.89 -29.05
C THR A 647 -15.63 -12.68 -27.84
N ALA A 648 -15.99 -11.97 -26.79
CA ALA A 648 -16.63 -12.54 -25.60
C ALA A 648 -18.14 -12.28 -25.64
N THR A 649 -18.93 -13.16 -25.04
CA THR A 649 -20.37 -12.92 -24.85
C THR A 649 -20.62 -12.54 -23.40
N VAL A 650 -21.21 -11.37 -23.17
CA VAL A 650 -21.57 -10.88 -21.82
C VAL A 650 -23.06 -10.57 -21.83
N ASN A 651 -23.80 -11.22 -20.92
CA ASN A 651 -25.27 -11.09 -20.84
C ASN A 651 -25.98 -11.28 -22.19
N GLY A 652 -25.56 -12.29 -22.97
CA GLY A 652 -26.12 -12.62 -24.28
C GLY A 652 -25.69 -11.68 -25.43
N LYS A 653 -24.86 -10.64 -25.16
CA LYS A 653 -24.41 -9.69 -26.18
C LYS A 653 -22.93 -9.90 -26.52
N PRO A 654 -22.55 -9.84 -27.81
CA PRO A 654 -21.16 -9.97 -28.21
C PRO A 654 -20.38 -8.69 -27.86
N LEU A 655 -19.20 -8.87 -27.27
CA LEU A 655 -18.21 -7.81 -27.01
C LEU A 655 -16.92 -8.16 -27.78
N PRO A 656 -16.63 -7.51 -28.89
CA PRO A 656 -15.46 -7.82 -29.70
C PRO A 656 -14.14 -7.62 -28.94
N ALA A 657 -13.09 -8.30 -29.41
CA ALA A 657 -11.74 -8.18 -28.86
C ALA A 657 -11.26 -6.72 -28.85
N GLY A 658 -10.72 -6.24 -27.75
CA GLY A 658 -10.22 -4.88 -27.58
C GLY A 658 -11.29 -3.78 -27.50
N HIS A 659 -12.58 -4.10 -27.46
CA HIS A 659 -13.65 -3.10 -27.42
C HIS A 659 -14.14 -2.79 -26.01
N LEU A 660 -14.59 -1.54 -25.87
CA LEU A 660 -15.31 -1.02 -24.69
C LEU A 660 -16.80 -0.97 -24.96
N SER A 661 -17.60 -1.35 -23.99
CA SER A 661 -19.05 -1.11 -23.95
C SER A 661 -19.41 -0.23 -22.77
N PHE A 662 -20.34 0.70 -22.97
CA PHE A 662 -20.86 1.61 -21.95
C PHE A 662 -22.38 1.47 -21.92
N THR A 663 -22.92 1.08 -20.80
CA THR A 663 -24.37 0.92 -20.60
C THR A 663 -24.81 1.72 -19.38
N VAL A 664 -25.79 2.58 -19.55
CA VAL A 664 -26.43 3.32 -18.45
C VAL A 664 -27.77 2.68 -18.17
N THR A 665 -28.02 2.35 -16.89
CA THR A 665 -29.30 1.86 -16.40
C THR A 665 -29.80 2.76 -15.26
N PRO A 666 -31.14 2.83 -15.05
CA PRO A 666 -31.72 3.47 -13.87
C PRO A 666 -31.24 2.91 -12.57
#